data_782b769eb3dbcb70f9bbc21164229247
#
_entry.id   782b769eb3dbcb70f9bbc21164229247
#
_cell.length_a   1.000
_cell.length_b   1.000
_cell.length_c   1.000
_cell.angle_alpha   90.00
_cell.angle_beta   90.00
_cell.angle_gamma   90.00
#
_symmetry.space_group_name_H-M   'P 1'
#
loop_
_entity.id
_entity.type
_entity.pdbx_description
1 polymer ?
#
loop_
_entity_poly.entity_id
_entity_poly.type
_entity_poly.pdbx_seq_one_letter_code
_entity_poly.pdbx_strand_id
1 'polypeptide(L)'
;MNNNLKKLEYDKILGKIAHFCKTYLGKKYAFNLRPSQDVQEVQKSLNETSQGVVLIQRNSTPPIGEIADITIYLKTLDGCGSLSIKALIELQNILQMAEDLKEYFSKDFLLTSDFSALEPYFNDLYVNQSIVSTFARSIIDEDNIADTASAKLQDIKRKERRIEQDIRAKLNVILHSSTYSKYMRENLVTIRSGRYVIPVKEEYRSSIKGFVHDVSSSGSTVFIEPLVVFDLNNELSNLHIEEEQEIERILQNLSGLLFPYTKELQNNAELIGKLDFIFGKARYSIDLNCSTPEINKQKQINLINARHPLIDQEKVVPSSIELGKDFNVLIITGPNTGGKTVTLKTIGLLSAMACSGLNIPADEHSSIYVFDQIFADIGDEQSISESLSTFSSHMSNIVKITSQATENSLILVDELGSGTDPLEGANLAISILQYFSELGAIVVSTSHYQELKKYALVTPNFKNASVEFDIENLRPTYKLLVGIPGKSNAFAISRKLGLDEKIINRASSMIDKETINLEDLLKNIYDSKSEIEKEKELTSQALQEAKELKESLKHQNTDVINKEKELIANAKLEAKQILLDAKETADSIIKDINSSKSASQANKLRNELNEKISNTKIDKKEIEVKHPIQKDLIKPGLNVYVTNYNSDGIVMSNISKDDKVQVQIGAMKLKVDIKYLQEKISSSKNTNNYSYTGRNNLKSQSVSPEINLLGLTVDEAVPLVDKYLDDCFMAKLSPVRIVHGKGTGALRNGIHKYLKTNKYVDSYRMGTFGEGEMGVTIVTLKIK
;
A
#
# COMPACT_ATOMS: atom_id res chain seq x y z
N MET A 1 27.43 -16.43 0.46
CA MET A 1 26.66 -15.44 1.23
C MET A 1 27.38 -15.18 2.53
N ASN A 2 27.58 -13.91 2.94
CA ASN A 2 28.25 -13.55 4.17
C ASN A 2 27.45 -14.10 5.38
N ASN A 3 28.15 -14.63 6.40
CA ASN A 3 27.50 -15.24 7.57
C ASN A 3 26.59 -14.24 8.33
N ASN A 4 26.96 -12.96 8.33
CA ASN A 4 26.16 -11.88 8.93
C ASN A 4 24.75 -11.75 8.29
N LEU A 5 24.66 -11.80 6.96
CA LEU A 5 23.40 -11.74 6.25
C LEU A 5 22.51 -12.98 6.47
N LYS A 6 23.14 -14.16 6.71
CA LYS A 6 22.38 -15.37 7.08
C LYS A 6 21.79 -15.25 8.49
N LYS A 7 22.54 -14.68 9.46
CA LYS A 7 22.03 -14.42 10.81
C LYS A 7 20.84 -13.45 10.80
N LEU A 8 20.78 -12.54 9.82
CA LEU A 8 19.65 -11.65 9.58
C LEU A 8 18.50 -12.30 8.79
N GLU A 9 18.64 -13.55 8.36
CA GLU A 9 17.65 -14.28 7.54
C GLU A 9 17.40 -13.62 6.16
N TYR A 10 18.41 -12.92 5.63
CA TYR A 10 18.33 -12.26 4.33
C TYR A 10 18.11 -13.24 3.16
N ASP A 11 18.61 -14.47 3.30
CA ASP A 11 18.36 -15.56 2.34
C ASP A 11 16.87 -15.88 2.17
N LYS A 12 16.08 -15.77 3.24
CA LYS A 12 14.62 -15.94 3.14
C LYS A 12 13.95 -14.85 2.30
N ILE A 13 14.47 -13.60 2.39
CA ILE A 13 14.01 -12.51 1.52
C ILE A 13 14.33 -12.80 0.06
N LEU A 14 15.56 -13.24 -0.21
CA LEU A 14 15.96 -13.63 -1.57
C LEU A 14 15.08 -14.75 -2.12
N GLY A 15 14.75 -15.74 -1.29
CA GLY A 15 13.82 -16.83 -1.65
C GLY A 15 12.43 -16.33 -2.01
N LYS A 16 11.89 -15.38 -1.23
CA LYS A 16 10.60 -14.75 -1.52
C LYS A 16 10.62 -13.96 -2.84
N ILE A 17 11.68 -13.18 -3.10
CA ILE A 17 11.85 -12.44 -4.37
C ILE A 17 11.95 -13.43 -5.54
N ALA A 18 12.76 -14.50 -5.40
CA ALA A 18 12.90 -15.53 -6.43
C ALA A 18 11.57 -16.24 -6.74
N HIS A 19 10.68 -16.37 -5.76
CA HIS A 19 9.33 -16.92 -5.97
C HIS A 19 8.49 -16.03 -6.90
N PHE A 20 8.67 -14.72 -6.86
CA PHE A 20 8.00 -13.79 -7.78
C PHE A 20 8.62 -13.74 -9.18
N CYS A 21 9.83 -14.28 -9.36
CA CYS A 21 10.48 -14.39 -10.66
C CYS A 21 10.03 -15.66 -11.40
N LYS A 22 9.80 -15.54 -12.70
CA LYS A 22 9.37 -16.66 -13.56
C LYS A 22 10.53 -17.26 -14.34
N THR A 23 11.50 -16.44 -14.77
CA THR A 23 12.62 -16.88 -15.60
C THR A 23 13.75 -17.47 -14.77
N TYR A 24 14.53 -18.40 -15.37
CA TYR A 24 15.74 -18.95 -14.75
C TYR A 24 16.74 -17.84 -14.36
N LEU A 25 16.99 -16.86 -15.26
CA LEU A 25 17.93 -15.77 -15.00
C LEU A 25 17.41 -14.80 -13.94
N GLY A 26 16.11 -14.49 -13.93
CA GLY A 26 15.50 -13.66 -12.89
C GLY A 26 15.66 -14.27 -11.49
N LYS A 27 15.42 -15.58 -11.36
CA LYS A 27 15.65 -16.31 -10.10
C LYS A 27 17.13 -16.30 -9.71
N LYS A 28 18.04 -16.49 -10.67
CA LYS A 28 19.50 -16.43 -10.46
C LYS A 28 19.95 -15.04 -9.98
N TYR A 29 19.41 -13.96 -10.55
CA TYR A 29 19.69 -12.60 -10.08
C TYR A 29 19.16 -12.39 -8.65
N ALA A 30 17.97 -12.87 -8.34
CA ALA A 30 17.39 -12.78 -7.00
C ALA A 30 18.27 -13.46 -5.94
N PHE A 31 18.72 -14.71 -6.17
CA PHE A 31 19.59 -15.42 -5.22
C PHE A 31 20.99 -14.82 -5.12
N ASN A 32 21.46 -14.12 -6.13
CA ASN A 32 22.76 -13.47 -6.14
C ASN A 32 22.76 -12.03 -5.65
N LEU A 33 21.59 -11.47 -5.30
CA LEU A 33 21.46 -10.12 -4.81
C LEU A 33 22.24 -9.92 -3.50
N ARG A 34 23.01 -8.85 -3.42
CA ARG A 34 23.83 -8.49 -2.24
C ARG A 34 23.73 -6.99 -2.00
N PRO A 35 23.84 -6.55 -0.73
CA PRO A 35 24.00 -5.13 -0.42
C PRO A 35 25.22 -4.54 -1.13
N SER A 36 25.04 -3.43 -1.81
CA SER A 36 26.11 -2.65 -2.43
C SER A 36 26.57 -1.55 -1.47
N GLN A 37 27.84 -1.18 -1.60
CA GLN A 37 28.46 -0.05 -0.89
C GLN A 37 28.45 1.22 -1.76
N ASP A 38 28.10 1.09 -3.04
CA ASP A 38 28.01 2.23 -3.96
C ASP A 38 26.62 2.86 -3.91
N VAL A 39 26.58 4.10 -3.43
CA VAL A 39 25.35 4.89 -3.31
C VAL A 39 24.65 5.07 -4.67
N GLN A 40 25.40 5.20 -5.77
CA GLN A 40 24.80 5.39 -7.10
C GLN A 40 24.14 4.10 -7.60
N GLU A 41 24.79 2.96 -7.37
CA GLU A 41 24.22 1.64 -7.70
C GLU A 41 22.95 1.36 -6.89
N VAL A 42 23.00 1.62 -5.58
CA VAL A 42 21.83 1.48 -4.69
C VAL A 42 20.67 2.35 -5.15
N GLN A 43 20.94 3.65 -5.43
CA GLN A 43 19.90 4.58 -5.87
C GLN A 43 19.30 4.18 -7.22
N LYS A 44 20.14 3.76 -8.18
CA LYS A 44 19.69 3.23 -9.47
C LYS A 44 18.76 2.02 -9.27
N SER A 45 19.17 1.06 -8.46
CA SER A 45 18.40 -0.17 -8.21
C SER A 45 17.09 0.10 -7.45
N LEU A 46 17.06 1.08 -6.54
CA LEU A 46 15.84 1.56 -5.89
C LEU A 46 14.89 2.22 -6.90
N ASN A 47 15.41 3.07 -7.79
CA ASN A 47 14.62 3.71 -8.84
C ASN A 47 14.02 2.67 -9.80
N GLU A 48 14.80 1.66 -10.21
CA GLU A 48 14.30 0.54 -11.02
C GLU A 48 13.15 -0.20 -10.32
N THR A 49 13.29 -0.48 -9.02
CA THR A 49 12.27 -1.17 -8.22
C THR A 49 11.02 -0.31 -8.09
N SER A 50 11.17 0.98 -7.77
CA SER A 50 10.07 1.92 -7.61
C SER A 50 9.30 2.14 -8.91
N GLN A 51 10.02 2.34 -10.04
CA GLN A 51 9.39 2.45 -11.35
C GLN A 51 8.68 1.15 -11.76
N GLY A 52 9.24 -0.01 -11.40
CA GLY A 52 8.60 -1.31 -11.58
C GLY A 52 7.28 -1.43 -10.82
N VAL A 53 7.21 -0.92 -9.57
CA VAL A 53 5.97 -0.87 -8.78
C VAL A 53 4.91 0.00 -9.48
N VAL A 54 5.28 1.22 -9.89
CA VAL A 54 4.38 2.13 -10.59
C VAL A 54 3.86 1.53 -11.89
N LEU A 55 4.73 0.87 -12.66
CA LEU A 55 4.36 0.26 -13.93
C LEU A 55 3.38 -0.92 -13.75
N ILE A 56 3.59 -1.76 -12.72
CA ILE A 56 2.64 -2.84 -12.38
C ILE A 56 1.28 -2.27 -11.95
N GLN A 57 1.27 -1.20 -11.16
CA GLN A 57 0.02 -0.59 -10.69
C GLN A 57 -0.79 0.05 -11.82
N ARG A 58 -0.11 0.59 -12.85
CA ARG A 58 -0.76 1.21 -14.01
C ARG A 58 -1.18 0.21 -15.08
N ASN A 59 -0.28 -0.67 -15.48
CA ASN A 59 -0.43 -1.57 -16.64
C ASN A 59 -0.70 -3.03 -16.27
N SER A 60 -0.92 -3.34 -14.99
CA SER A 60 -1.03 -4.70 -14.48
C SER A 60 0.29 -5.50 -14.59
N THR A 61 0.20 -6.82 -14.49
CA THR A 61 1.36 -7.71 -14.50
C THR A 61 2.03 -7.75 -15.88
N PRO A 62 3.37 -7.56 -15.99
CA PRO A 62 4.09 -7.66 -17.25
C PRO A 62 3.99 -9.05 -17.87
N PRO A 63 3.97 -9.15 -19.20
CA PRO A 63 3.80 -10.40 -19.95
C PRO A 63 5.11 -11.20 -19.99
N ILE A 64 5.63 -11.57 -18.83
CA ILE A 64 6.81 -12.44 -18.71
C ILE A 64 6.35 -13.86 -18.39
N GLY A 65 6.73 -14.80 -19.22
CA GLY A 65 6.52 -16.24 -19.06
C GLY A 65 7.73 -16.96 -18.43
N GLU A 66 7.64 -18.26 -18.31
CA GLU A 66 8.78 -19.09 -17.92
C GLU A 66 9.81 -19.15 -19.05
N ILE A 67 11.07 -18.98 -18.72
CA ILE A 67 12.22 -19.18 -19.62
C ILE A 67 13.22 -20.07 -18.89
N ALA A 68 13.56 -21.18 -19.50
CA ALA A 68 14.59 -22.11 -19.01
C ALA A 68 16.02 -21.57 -19.29
N ASP A 69 17.04 -22.33 -18.93
CA ASP A 69 18.41 -22.01 -19.30
C ASP A 69 18.67 -22.35 -20.77
N ILE A 70 18.75 -21.33 -21.60
CA ILE A 70 18.97 -21.47 -23.05
C ILE A 70 20.46 -21.57 -23.44
N THR A 71 21.38 -21.60 -22.51
CA THR A 71 22.83 -21.57 -22.78
C THR A 71 23.27 -22.71 -23.73
N ILE A 72 22.66 -23.89 -23.60
CA ILE A 72 22.96 -25.02 -24.47
C ILE A 72 22.47 -24.77 -25.89
N TYR A 73 21.28 -24.18 -26.05
CA TYR A 73 20.71 -23.88 -27.38
C TYR A 73 21.56 -22.84 -28.13
N LEU A 74 21.99 -21.80 -27.42
CA LEU A 74 22.85 -20.77 -28.01
C LEU A 74 24.20 -21.36 -28.46
N LYS A 75 24.82 -22.25 -27.66
CA LYS A 75 26.04 -22.95 -28.06
C LYS A 75 25.84 -23.84 -29.28
N THR A 76 24.68 -24.50 -29.41
CA THR A 76 24.35 -25.32 -30.56
C THR A 76 24.19 -24.45 -31.80
N LEU A 77 23.54 -23.30 -31.72
CA LEU A 77 23.40 -22.32 -32.79
C LEU A 77 24.76 -21.75 -33.23
N ASP A 78 25.64 -21.40 -32.29
CA ASP A 78 27.00 -20.91 -32.58
C ASP A 78 27.81 -21.96 -33.34
N GLY A 79 27.59 -23.25 -33.08
CA GLY A 79 28.15 -24.38 -33.82
C GLY A 79 27.42 -24.70 -35.10
N CYS A 80 26.47 -23.93 -35.56
CA CYS A 80 25.61 -24.19 -36.72
C CYS A 80 24.87 -25.54 -36.63
N GLY A 81 24.55 -25.97 -35.40
CA GLY A 81 23.82 -27.22 -35.17
C GLY A 81 22.31 -27.05 -35.30
N SER A 82 21.61 -28.18 -35.49
CA SER A 82 20.15 -28.24 -35.50
C SER A 82 19.60 -28.30 -34.08
N LEU A 83 18.52 -27.59 -33.83
CA LEU A 83 17.79 -27.55 -32.55
C LEU A 83 16.56 -28.48 -32.62
N SER A 84 16.17 -29.00 -31.46
CA SER A 84 14.89 -29.73 -31.32
C SER A 84 13.69 -28.76 -31.41
N ILE A 85 12.51 -29.31 -31.67
CA ILE A 85 11.24 -28.53 -31.71
C ILE A 85 11.07 -27.74 -30.44
N LYS A 86 11.25 -28.36 -29.27
CA LYS A 86 11.15 -27.72 -27.97
C LYS A 86 12.10 -26.52 -27.82
N ALA A 87 13.37 -26.66 -28.21
CA ALA A 87 14.35 -25.56 -28.15
C ALA A 87 13.96 -24.41 -29.08
N LEU A 88 13.42 -24.71 -30.27
CA LEU A 88 12.93 -23.65 -31.17
C LEU A 88 11.74 -22.90 -30.60
N ILE A 89 10.79 -23.59 -29.96
CA ILE A 89 9.66 -22.96 -29.27
C ILE A 89 10.13 -22.06 -28.14
N GLU A 90 11.08 -22.50 -27.32
CA GLU A 90 11.62 -21.67 -26.23
C GLU A 90 12.29 -20.39 -26.76
N LEU A 91 13.04 -20.48 -27.86
CA LEU A 91 13.65 -19.31 -28.50
C LEU A 91 12.62 -18.39 -29.18
N GLN A 92 11.57 -18.97 -29.79
CA GLN A 92 10.43 -18.22 -30.31
C GLN A 92 9.74 -17.43 -29.20
N ASN A 93 9.50 -18.09 -28.05
CA ASN A 93 8.87 -17.46 -26.89
C ASN A 93 9.68 -16.27 -26.37
N ILE A 94 11.02 -16.32 -26.42
CA ILE A 94 11.87 -15.17 -26.07
C ILE A 94 11.65 -13.99 -27.00
N LEU A 95 11.57 -14.24 -28.31
CA LEU A 95 11.31 -13.19 -29.32
C LEU A 95 9.91 -12.61 -29.16
N GLN A 96 8.91 -13.46 -28.94
CA GLN A 96 7.53 -13.00 -28.69
C GLN A 96 7.43 -12.20 -27.40
N MET A 97 8.04 -12.67 -26.28
CA MET A 97 8.07 -11.90 -25.04
C MET A 97 8.76 -10.55 -25.20
N ALA A 98 9.81 -10.46 -26.02
CA ALA A 98 10.47 -9.20 -26.30
C ALA A 98 9.53 -8.20 -27.00
N GLU A 99 8.71 -8.67 -27.92
CA GLU A 99 7.68 -7.87 -28.60
C GLU A 99 6.59 -7.45 -27.60
N ASP A 100 6.03 -8.40 -26.87
CA ASP A 100 4.97 -8.16 -25.87
C ASP A 100 5.40 -7.19 -24.77
N LEU A 101 6.67 -7.25 -24.34
CA LEU A 101 7.24 -6.33 -23.38
C LEU A 101 7.40 -4.92 -23.92
N LYS A 102 7.81 -4.77 -25.20
CA LYS A 102 7.83 -3.46 -25.85
C LYS A 102 6.43 -2.86 -25.96
N GLU A 103 5.45 -3.66 -26.33
CA GLU A 103 4.06 -3.22 -26.38
C GLU A 103 3.54 -2.84 -24.99
N TYR A 104 3.85 -3.66 -23.97
CA TYR A 104 3.48 -3.39 -22.58
C TYR A 104 4.03 -2.04 -22.09
N PHE A 105 5.29 -1.71 -22.42
CA PHE A 105 5.91 -0.44 -22.05
C PHE A 105 5.35 0.72 -22.86
N SER A 106 5.04 0.53 -24.15
CA SER A 106 4.55 1.60 -25.04
C SER A 106 3.16 2.12 -24.67
N LYS A 107 2.37 1.35 -23.95
CA LYS A 107 1.04 1.79 -23.47
C LYS A 107 1.09 3.02 -22.55
N ASP A 108 2.23 3.26 -21.90
CA ASP A 108 2.43 4.40 -20.98
C ASP A 108 3.28 5.54 -21.57
N PHE A 109 3.55 5.53 -22.87
CA PHE A 109 4.49 6.44 -23.54
C PHE A 109 4.19 7.95 -23.38
N LEU A 110 3.01 8.32 -22.90
CA LEU A 110 2.64 9.73 -22.64
C LEU A 110 3.32 10.34 -21.39
N LEU A 111 4.06 9.55 -20.59
CA LEU A 111 4.72 9.96 -19.34
C LEU A 111 6.17 9.46 -19.25
N THR A 112 6.91 9.52 -20.35
CA THR A 112 8.27 8.96 -20.48
C THR A 112 9.31 9.49 -19.49
N SER A 113 9.08 10.63 -18.86
CA SER A 113 9.98 11.17 -17.83
C SER A 113 10.00 10.34 -16.55
N ASP A 114 8.95 9.56 -16.28
CA ASP A 114 8.80 8.82 -15.01
C ASP A 114 9.47 7.44 -15.02
N PHE A 115 9.89 6.91 -16.18
CA PHE A 115 10.43 5.56 -16.36
C PHE A 115 11.86 5.50 -16.89
N SER A 116 12.64 6.54 -16.70
CA SER A 116 14.01 6.67 -17.22
C SER A 116 14.98 5.55 -16.78
N ALA A 117 14.75 4.91 -15.64
CA ALA A 117 15.56 3.81 -15.17
C ALA A 117 15.24 2.48 -15.86
N LEU A 118 13.99 2.27 -16.31
CA LEU A 118 13.54 1.05 -16.99
C LEU A 118 13.60 1.14 -18.51
N GLU A 119 13.42 2.32 -19.07
CA GLU A 119 13.35 2.56 -20.51
C GLU A 119 14.50 1.89 -21.31
N PRO A 120 15.79 1.95 -20.90
CA PRO A 120 16.87 1.32 -21.65
C PRO A 120 16.67 -0.19 -21.82
N TYR A 121 16.15 -0.89 -20.81
CA TYR A 121 15.94 -2.33 -20.89
C TYR A 121 14.88 -2.72 -21.92
N PHE A 122 13.82 -1.92 -22.08
CA PHE A 122 12.78 -2.17 -23.07
C PHE A 122 13.22 -1.77 -24.49
N ASN A 123 13.96 -0.68 -24.63
CA ASN A 123 14.44 -0.20 -25.93
C ASN A 123 15.46 -1.16 -26.56
N ASP A 124 16.33 -1.75 -25.75
CA ASP A 124 17.40 -2.66 -26.19
C ASP A 124 16.90 -4.08 -26.53
N LEU A 125 15.61 -4.40 -26.29
CA LEU A 125 15.03 -5.69 -26.69
C LEU A 125 15.01 -5.78 -28.23
N TYR A 126 15.50 -6.88 -28.76
CA TYR A 126 15.45 -7.19 -30.19
C TYR A 126 14.13 -7.90 -30.55
N VAL A 127 13.44 -7.44 -31.57
CA VAL A 127 12.18 -7.99 -32.06
C VAL A 127 12.32 -8.41 -33.52
N ASN A 128 11.86 -9.61 -33.88
CA ASN A 128 11.85 -10.10 -35.25
C ASN A 128 10.56 -10.86 -35.55
N GLN A 129 9.54 -10.13 -35.96
CA GLN A 129 8.20 -10.68 -36.25
C GLN A 129 8.18 -11.67 -37.41
N SER A 130 9.13 -11.56 -38.35
CA SER A 130 9.26 -12.50 -39.48
C SER A 130 9.65 -13.90 -38.99
N ILE A 131 10.60 -13.99 -38.07
CA ILE A 131 11.01 -15.29 -37.47
C ILE A 131 9.86 -15.86 -36.65
N VAL A 132 9.26 -15.04 -35.75
CA VAL A 132 8.13 -15.49 -34.91
C VAL A 132 6.99 -16.06 -35.78
N SER A 133 6.59 -15.33 -36.81
CA SER A 133 5.51 -15.78 -37.72
C SER A 133 5.87 -17.04 -38.53
N THR A 134 7.13 -17.20 -38.89
CA THR A 134 7.61 -18.38 -39.59
C THR A 134 7.55 -19.60 -38.67
N PHE A 135 7.98 -19.49 -37.45
CA PHE A 135 7.95 -20.57 -36.46
C PHE A 135 6.51 -20.94 -36.11
N ALA A 136 5.64 -19.97 -35.85
CA ALA A 136 4.23 -20.19 -35.57
C ALA A 136 3.46 -20.91 -36.68
N ARG A 137 3.91 -20.77 -37.96
CA ARG A 137 3.33 -21.51 -39.09
C ARG A 137 3.90 -22.92 -39.25
N SER A 138 5.14 -23.15 -38.78
CA SER A 138 5.89 -24.38 -39.01
C SER A 138 5.78 -25.36 -37.85
N ILE A 139 5.55 -24.88 -36.61
CA ILE A 139 5.52 -25.72 -35.41
C ILE A 139 4.12 -25.62 -34.80
N ILE A 140 3.53 -26.80 -34.44
CA ILE A 140 2.21 -26.86 -33.79
C ILE A 140 2.36 -26.93 -32.26
N ASP A 141 3.19 -27.84 -31.79
CA ASP A 141 3.46 -28.09 -30.36
C ASP A 141 4.86 -28.70 -30.17
N GLU A 142 5.21 -29.10 -28.93
CA GLU A 142 6.55 -29.59 -28.57
C GLU A 142 6.97 -30.87 -29.34
N ASP A 143 6.04 -31.62 -29.88
CA ASP A 143 6.28 -32.90 -30.55
C ASP A 143 5.97 -32.88 -32.05
N ASN A 144 5.23 -31.87 -32.53
CA ASN A 144 4.65 -31.89 -33.87
C ASN A 144 5.02 -30.66 -34.71
N ILE A 145 5.48 -30.93 -35.93
CA ILE A 145 5.64 -29.94 -37.00
C ILE A 145 4.37 -29.88 -37.85
N ALA A 146 4.00 -28.71 -38.32
CA ALA A 146 2.84 -28.52 -39.16
C ALA A 146 3.03 -29.23 -40.51
N ASP A 147 2.04 -29.99 -40.98
CA ASP A 147 2.06 -30.60 -42.31
C ASP A 147 2.40 -29.61 -43.43
N THR A 148 2.01 -28.35 -43.21
CA THR A 148 2.23 -27.24 -44.14
C THR A 148 3.61 -26.56 -44.01
N ALA A 149 4.47 -27.00 -43.11
CA ALA A 149 5.80 -26.45 -42.89
C ALA A 149 6.70 -26.57 -44.15
N SER A 150 6.49 -27.62 -44.96
CA SER A 150 7.06 -27.71 -46.33
C SER A 150 6.08 -28.39 -47.27
N ALA A 151 6.18 -28.06 -48.56
CA ALA A 151 5.38 -28.71 -49.60
C ALA A 151 5.67 -30.22 -49.67
N LYS A 152 6.92 -30.64 -49.40
CA LYS A 152 7.33 -32.06 -49.42
C LYS A 152 6.72 -32.81 -48.23
N LEU A 153 6.73 -32.25 -47.02
CA LEU A 153 6.10 -32.85 -45.83
C LEU A 153 4.60 -33.03 -46.04
N GLN A 154 3.94 -32.02 -46.62
CA GLN A 154 2.51 -32.11 -46.95
C GLN A 154 2.19 -33.22 -47.93
N ASP A 155 3.03 -33.44 -48.95
CA ASP A 155 2.86 -34.52 -49.91
C ASP A 155 3.08 -35.89 -49.24
N ILE A 156 4.11 -36.04 -48.42
CA ILE A 156 4.37 -37.27 -47.64
C ILE A 156 3.17 -37.61 -46.76
N LYS A 157 2.70 -36.66 -45.95
CA LYS A 157 1.54 -36.87 -45.05
C LYS A 157 0.26 -37.24 -45.81
N ARG A 158 0.05 -36.65 -46.99
CA ARG A 158 -1.08 -37.03 -47.84
C ARG A 158 -0.96 -38.48 -48.36
N LYS A 159 0.25 -38.90 -48.76
CA LYS A 159 0.52 -40.28 -49.21
C LYS A 159 0.35 -41.28 -48.07
N GLU A 160 0.89 -41.00 -46.90
CA GLU A 160 0.73 -41.82 -45.70
C GLU A 160 -0.74 -42.08 -45.39
N ARG A 161 -1.54 -41.00 -45.27
CA ARG A 161 -2.98 -41.13 -45.00
C ARG A 161 -3.71 -41.99 -46.03
N ARG A 162 -3.32 -41.89 -47.29
CA ARG A 162 -3.89 -42.67 -48.36
C ARG A 162 -3.53 -44.15 -48.21
N ILE A 163 -2.24 -44.45 -48.01
CA ILE A 163 -1.75 -45.85 -47.85
C ILE A 163 -2.35 -46.48 -46.58
N GLU A 164 -2.43 -45.77 -45.50
CA GLU A 164 -3.08 -46.24 -44.27
C GLU A 164 -4.56 -46.63 -44.52
N GLN A 165 -5.28 -45.80 -45.25
CA GLN A 165 -6.67 -46.09 -45.63
C GLN A 165 -6.76 -47.33 -46.49
N ASP A 166 -5.86 -47.47 -47.47
CA ASP A 166 -5.81 -48.64 -48.35
C ASP A 166 -5.46 -49.94 -47.59
N ILE A 167 -4.49 -49.85 -46.62
CA ILE A 167 -4.13 -51.00 -45.75
C ILE A 167 -5.35 -51.39 -44.91
N ARG A 168 -5.97 -50.43 -44.23
CA ARG A 168 -7.15 -50.68 -43.38
C ARG A 168 -8.31 -51.28 -44.21
N ALA A 169 -8.56 -50.77 -45.40
CA ALA A 169 -9.60 -51.29 -46.28
C ALA A 169 -9.33 -52.76 -46.65
N LYS A 170 -8.08 -53.09 -47.08
CA LYS A 170 -7.70 -54.45 -47.42
C LYS A 170 -7.76 -55.42 -46.24
N LEU A 171 -7.29 -54.99 -45.06
CA LEU A 171 -7.34 -55.78 -43.83
C LEU A 171 -8.78 -55.97 -43.33
N ASN A 172 -9.64 -54.99 -43.45
CA ASN A 172 -11.07 -55.15 -43.14
C ASN A 172 -11.78 -56.12 -43.99
N VAL A 173 -11.44 -56.25 -45.29
CA VAL A 173 -11.97 -57.31 -46.19
C VAL A 173 -11.60 -58.69 -45.67
N ILE A 174 -10.37 -58.87 -45.15
CA ILE A 174 -9.91 -60.10 -44.54
C ILE A 174 -10.65 -60.42 -43.25
N LEU A 175 -10.76 -59.46 -42.37
CA LEU A 175 -11.40 -59.59 -41.05
C LEU A 175 -12.89 -59.98 -41.17
N HIS A 176 -13.59 -59.44 -42.16
CA HIS A 176 -15.03 -59.65 -42.35
C HIS A 176 -15.33 -60.76 -43.34
N SER A 177 -14.30 -61.43 -43.89
CA SER A 177 -14.49 -62.57 -44.76
C SER A 177 -15.04 -63.78 -43.99
N SER A 178 -16.09 -64.45 -44.52
CA SER A 178 -16.67 -65.69 -43.94
C SER A 178 -15.67 -66.81 -43.77
N THR A 179 -14.61 -66.80 -44.58
CA THR A 179 -13.55 -67.83 -44.56
C THR A 179 -12.54 -67.59 -43.47
N TYR A 180 -12.14 -66.31 -43.26
CA TYR A 180 -11.02 -65.95 -42.38
C TYR A 180 -11.46 -65.48 -41.00
N SER A 181 -12.71 -64.99 -40.80
CA SER A 181 -13.18 -64.44 -39.53
C SER A 181 -13.09 -65.44 -38.36
N LYS A 182 -13.25 -66.71 -38.57
CA LYS A 182 -13.12 -67.81 -37.58
C LYS A 182 -11.67 -67.97 -37.07
N TYR A 183 -10.67 -67.56 -37.86
CA TYR A 183 -9.26 -67.67 -37.53
C TYR A 183 -8.79 -66.50 -36.68
N MET A 184 -9.54 -65.33 -36.62
CA MET A 184 -9.21 -64.20 -35.92
C MET A 184 -9.45 -64.37 -34.41
N ARG A 185 -8.57 -63.79 -33.58
CA ARG A 185 -8.80 -63.69 -32.15
C ARG A 185 -9.79 -62.55 -31.87
N GLU A 186 -9.59 -61.46 -32.57
CA GLU A 186 -10.39 -60.17 -32.48
C GLU A 186 -10.54 -59.66 -33.93
N ASN A 187 -11.70 -59.09 -34.25
CA ASN A 187 -11.96 -58.49 -35.57
C ASN A 187 -11.52 -57.03 -35.63
N LEU A 188 -10.23 -56.78 -35.35
CA LEU A 188 -9.65 -55.43 -35.39
C LEU A 188 -8.27 -55.43 -36.04
N VAL A 189 -7.92 -54.33 -36.67
CA VAL A 189 -6.58 -54.08 -37.20
C VAL A 189 -5.75 -53.53 -36.09
N THR A 190 -4.56 -54.03 -35.88
CA THR A 190 -3.60 -53.52 -34.86
C THR A 190 -2.25 -53.17 -35.49
N ILE A 191 -1.42 -52.43 -34.79
CA ILE A 191 -0.06 -52.10 -35.23
C ILE A 191 0.92 -52.84 -34.31
N ARG A 192 1.91 -53.51 -34.89
CA ARG A 192 3.05 -54.09 -34.19
C ARG A 192 4.32 -53.77 -34.95
N SER A 193 5.34 -53.32 -34.24
CA SER A 193 6.62 -52.92 -34.83
C SER A 193 6.48 -51.95 -36.01
N GLY A 194 5.53 -50.97 -35.91
CA GLY A 194 5.27 -50.01 -36.97
C GLY A 194 4.49 -50.54 -38.20
N ARG A 195 3.98 -51.79 -38.16
CA ARG A 195 3.26 -52.42 -39.25
C ARG A 195 1.82 -52.76 -38.89
N TYR A 196 0.92 -52.59 -39.82
CA TYR A 196 -0.48 -53.00 -39.71
C TYR A 196 -0.61 -54.44 -39.79
N VAL A 197 -1.13 -55.13 -38.80
CA VAL A 197 -1.26 -56.62 -38.67
C VAL A 197 -2.65 -56.98 -38.18
N ILE A 198 -3.00 -58.25 -38.30
CA ILE A 198 -4.24 -58.82 -37.77
C ILE A 198 -3.95 -59.87 -36.69
N PRO A 199 -4.72 -59.90 -35.59
CA PRO A 199 -4.55 -60.87 -34.50
C PRO A 199 -5.20 -62.23 -34.88
N VAL A 200 -4.37 -63.24 -35.07
CA VAL A 200 -4.78 -64.62 -35.49
C VAL A 200 -4.57 -65.57 -34.31
N LYS A 201 -5.46 -66.57 -34.14
CA LYS A 201 -5.28 -67.61 -33.15
C LYS A 201 -4.10 -68.52 -33.60
N GLU A 202 -3.23 -68.91 -32.66
CA GLU A 202 -2.02 -69.69 -32.96
C GLU A 202 -2.30 -70.93 -33.76
N GLU A 203 -3.41 -71.66 -33.49
CA GLU A 203 -3.85 -72.86 -34.19
C GLU A 203 -4.10 -72.66 -35.71
N TYR A 204 -4.37 -71.43 -36.13
CA TYR A 204 -4.61 -71.02 -37.52
C TYR A 204 -3.48 -70.22 -38.16
N ARG A 205 -2.30 -70.16 -37.53
CA ARG A 205 -1.13 -69.46 -38.03
C ARG A 205 -0.79 -69.73 -39.48
N SER A 206 -0.82 -70.98 -39.86
CA SER A 206 -0.52 -71.48 -41.26
C SER A 206 -1.65 -71.22 -42.27
N SER A 207 -2.85 -70.87 -41.78
CA SER A 207 -4.02 -70.69 -42.66
C SER A 207 -4.04 -69.28 -43.31
N ILE A 208 -3.23 -68.33 -42.81
CA ILE A 208 -3.10 -67.00 -43.39
C ILE A 208 -1.68 -66.84 -43.93
N LYS A 209 -1.58 -66.56 -45.21
CA LYS A 209 -0.31 -66.30 -45.88
C LYS A 209 0.18 -64.91 -45.49
N GLY A 210 1.27 -64.85 -44.75
CA GLY A 210 1.84 -63.55 -44.24
C GLY A 210 3.05 -63.75 -43.34
N PHE A 211 3.56 -62.66 -42.83
CA PHE A 211 4.71 -62.63 -41.93
C PHE A 211 4.25 -62.42 -40.48
N VAL A 212 4.85 -63.13 -39.54
CA VAL A 212 4.61 -62.97 -38.10
C VAL A 212 5.51 -61.83 -37.56
N HIS A 213 4.91 -60.81 -36.97
CA HIS A 213 5.65 -59.69 -36.36
C HIS A 213 5.71 -59.77 -34.85
N ASP A 214 4.70 -60.43 -34.24
CA ASP A 214 4.66 -60.47 -32.75
C ASP A 214 3.81 -61.71 -32.33
N VAL A 215 3.96 -62.16 -31.10
CA VAL A 215 3.18 -63.18 -30.45
C VAL A 215 2.75 -62.70 -29.09
N SER A 216 1.49 -62.86 -28.69
CA SER A 216 1.00 -62.49 -27.39
C SER A 216 1.76 -63.19 -26.27
N SER A 217 1.88 -62.56 -25.09
CA SER A 217 2.56 -63.12 -23.93
C SER A 217 2.03 -64.50 -23.49
N SER A 218 0.78 -64.83 -23.79
CA SER A 218 0.16 -66.10 -23.51
C SER A 218 0.44 -67.16 -24.64
N GLY A 219 1.08 -66.80 -25.75
CA GLY A 219 1.30 -67.66 -26.92
C GLY A 219 0.05 -67.95 -27.73
N SER A 220 -1.13 -67.48 -27.30
CA SER A 220 -2.41 -67.90 -27.93
C SER A 220 -2.83 -67.04 -29.14
N THR A 221 -2.15 -65.88 -29.37
CA THR A 221 -2.45 -64.97 -30.49
C THR A 221 -1.15 -64.60 -31.20
N VAL A 222 -1.18 -64.73 -32.50
CA VAL A 222 -0.07 -64.35 -33.41
C VAL A 222 -0.50 -63.14 -34.23
N PHE A 223 0.35 -62.15 -34.28
CA PHE A 223 0.11 -60.92 -35.06
C PHE A 223 0.74 -61.13 -36.45
N ILE A 224 -0.11 -61.31 -37.44
CA ILE A 224 0.30 -61.62 -38.83
C ILE A 224 0.11 -60.41 -39.72
N GLU A 225 1.10 -60.09 -40.52
CA GLU A 225 1.02 -59.13 -41.63
C GLU A 225 0.66 -59.98 -42.89
N PRO A 226 -0.57 -59.87 -43.40
CA PRO A 226 -0.94 -60.59 -44.62
C PRO A 226 -0.16 -60.11 -45.84
N LEU A 227 0.20 -61.01 -46.77
CA LEU A 227 0.92 -60.66 -47.99
C LEU A 227 0.24 -59.54 -48.82
N VAL A 228 -1.08 -59.43 -48.74
CA VAL A 228 -1.88 -58.43 -49.46
C VAL A 228 -1.57 -57.01 -49.08
N VAL A 229 -1.04 -56.83 -47.88
CA VAL A 229 -0.67 -55.44 -47.34
C VAL A 229 0.83 -55.30 -47.16
N PHE A 230 1.64 -56.32 -47.46
CA PHE A 230 3.09 -56.29 -47.23
C PHE A 230 3.79 -55.12 -47.96
N ASP A 231 3.49 -54.97 -49.27
CA ASP A 231 4.08 -53.90 -50.07
C ASP A 231 3.62 -52.54 -49.59
N LEU A 232 2.37 -52.35 -49.16
CA LEU A 232 1.83 -51.10 -48.62
C LEU A 232 2.48 -50.74 -47.26
N ASN A 233 2.66 -51.77 -46.41
CA ASN A 233 3.38 -51.52 -45.13
C ASN A 233 4.85 -51.13 -45.36
N ASN A 234 5.51 -51.71 -46.39
CA ASN A 234 6.86 -51.34 -46.79
C ASN A 234 6.89 -49.87 -47.32
N GLU A 235 5.92 -49.51 -48.17
CA GLU A 235 5.78 -48.17 -48.70
C GLU A 235 5.51 -47.16 -47.57
N LEU A 236 4.64 -47.50 -46.61
CA LEU A 236 4.37 -46.67 -45.43
C LEU A 236 5.62 -46.51 -44.58
N SER A 237 6.39 -47.59 -44.35
CA SER A 237 7.64 -47.51 -43.60
C SER A 237 8.68 -46.62 -44.29
N ASN A 238 8.77 -46.65 -45.61
CA ASN A 238 9.66 -45.77 -46.37
C ASN A 238 9.20 -44.30 -46.25
N LEU A 239 7.88 -44.06 -46.30
CA LEU A 239 7.35 -42.68 -46.12
C LEU A 239 7.64 -42.16 -44.73
N HIS A 240 7.54 -42.97 -43.68
CA HIS A 240 7.94 -42.53 -42.31
C HIS A 240 9.43 -42.13 -42.26
N ILE A 241 10.33 -42.88 -42.93
CA ILE A 241 11.74 -42.52 -43.02
C ILE A 241 11.92 -41.19 -43.79
N GLU A 242 11.18 -41.02 -44.89
CA GLU A 242 11.21 -39.78 -45.67
C GLU A 242 10.64 -38.62 -44.86
N GLU A 243 9.63 -38.84 -44.03
CA GLU A 243 9.06 -37.87 -43.10
C GLU A 243 10.11 -37.41 -42.07
N GLU A 244 10.75 -38.38 -41.38
CA GLU A 244 11.78 -38.09 -40.39
C GLU A 244 12.93 -37.24 -40.99
N GLN A 245 13.39 -37.60 -42.19
CA GLN A 245 14.43 -36.82 -42.89
C GLN A 245 13.95 -35.44 -43.27
N GLU A 246 12.70 -35.28 -43.68
CA GLU A 246 12.16 -34.00 -44.05
C GLU A 246 11.93 -33.10 -42.81
N ILE A 247 11.48 -33.69 -41.70
CA ILE A 247 11.38 -33.00 -40.40
C ILE A 247 12.75 -32.52 -39.97
N GLU A 248 13.79 -33.36 -40.03
CA GLU A 248 15.15 -32.96 -39.69
C GLU A 248 15.64 -31.81 -40.57
N ARG A 249 15.36 -31.85 -41.89
CA ARG A 249 15.68 -30.77 -42.79
C ARG A 249 14.94 -29.48 -42.48
N ILE A 250 13.67 -29.55 -42.06
CA ILE A 250 12.89 -28.39 -41.63
C ILE A 250 13.49 -27.79 -40.35
N LEU A 251 13.85 -28.64 -39.37
CA LEU A 251 14.48 -28.19 -38.14
C LEU A 251 15.83 -27.51 -38.37
N GLN A 252 16.65 -28.08 -39.30
CA GLN A 252 17.90 -27.44 -39.71
C GLN A 252 17.67 -26.06 -40.34
N ASN A 253 16.67 -25.95 -41.22
CA ASN A 253 16.33 -24.65 -41.84
C ASN A 253 15.83 -23.64 -40.82
N LEU A 254 14.95 -24.02 -39.91
CA LEU A 254 14.44 -23.15 -38.84
C LEU A 254 15.58 -22.72 -37.90
N SER A 255 16.47 -23.64 -37.55
CA SER A 255 17.66 -23.32 -36.74
C SER A 255 18.57 -22.34 -37.49
N GLY A 256 18.73 -22.57 -38.83
CA GLY A 256 19.52 -21.67 -39.69
C GLY A 256 19.02 -20.23 -39.75
N LEU A 257 17.72 -20.01 -39.58
CA LEU A 257 17.15 -18.63 -39.46
C LEU A 257 17.62 -17.91 -38.19
N LEU A 258 18.01 -18.62 -37.14
CA LEU A 258 18.46 -18.05 -35.88
C LEU A 258 19.97 -17.81 -35.82
N PHE A 259 20.80 -18.44 -36.66
CA PHE A 259 22.26 -18.29 -36.61
C PHE A 259 22.76 -16.84 -36.62
N PRO A 260 22.21 -15.93 -37.44
CA PRO A 260 22.65 -14.54 -37.44
C PRO A 260 22.29 -13.77 -36.15
N TYR A 261 21.37 -14.28 -35.35
CA TYR A 261 20.73 -13.59 -34.21
C TYR A 261 21.04 -14.20 -32.86
N THR A 262 22.07 -15.06 -32.76
CA THR A 262 22.43 -15.72 -31.50
C THR A 262 22.77 -14.73 -30.39
N LYS A 263 23.45 -13.63 -30.73
CA LYS A 263 23.82 -12.58 -29.76
C LYS A 263 22.59 -11.78 -29.31
N GLU A 264 21.69 -11.48 -30.23
CA GLU A 264 20.44 -10.77 -29.94
C GLU A 264 19.51 -11.62 -29.07
N LEU A 265 19.45 -12.93 -29.30
CA LEU A 265 18.70 -13.89 -28.47
C LEU A 265 19.30 -13.97 -27.06
N GLN A 266 20.63 -14.01 -26.94
CA GLN A 266 21.31 -13.99 -25.65
C GLN A 266 20.99 -12.69 -24.91
N ASN A 267 21.13 -11.55 -25.58
CA ASN A 267 20.84 -10.24 -25.01
C ASN A 267 19.37 -10.12 -24.56
N ASN A 268 18.43 -10.60 -25.39
CA ASN A 268 17.01 -10.66 -25.00
C ASN A 268 16.79 -11.49 -23.73
N ALA A 269 17.38 -12.67 -23.65
CA ALA A 269 17.24 -13.52 -22.45
C ALA A 269 17.80 -12.84 -21.19
N GLU A 270 18.94 -12.15 -21.31
CA GLU A 270 19.55 -11.39 -20.21
C GLU A 270 18.68 -10.20 -19.82
N LEU A 271 18.17 -9.42 -20.77
CA LEU A 271 17.30 -8.26 -20.53
C LEU A 271 15.95 -8.68 -19.92
N ILE A 272 15.31 -9.71 -20.47
CA ILE A 272 14.06 -10.27 -19.92
C ILE A 272 14.29 -10.81 -18.51
N GLY A 273 15.41 -11.51 -18.29
CA GLY A 273 15.80 -11.98 -16.95
C GLY A 273 16.00 -10.84 -15.95
N LYS A 274 16.62 -9.72 -16.38
CA LYS A 274 16.76 -8.51 -15.56
C LYS A 274 15.42 -7.85 -15.27
N LEU A 275 14.58 -7.70 -16.28
CA LEU A 275 13.22 -7.15 -16.13
C LEU A 275 12.38 -8.02 -15.19
N ASP A 276 12.43 -9.34 -15.34
CA ASP A 276 11.73 -10.28 -14.45
C ASP A 276 12.20 -10.14 -12.99
N PHE A 277 13.51 -9.98 -12.77
CA PHE A 277 14.06 -9.72 -11.45
C PHE A 277 13.59 -8.36 -10.88
N ILE A 278 13.61 -7.29 -11.68
CA ILE A 278 13.12 -5.97 -11.25
C ILE A 278 11.62 -6.05 -10.92
N PHE A 279 10.83 -6.68 -11.75
CA PHE A 279 9.41 -6.89 -11.47
C PHE A 279 9.17 -7.86 -10.32
N GLY A 280 10.06 -8.82 -10.09
CA GLY A 280 10.05 -9.68 -8.90
C GLY A 280 10.23 -8.85 -7.61
N LYS A 281 11.19 -7.92 -7.58
CA LYS A 281 11.37 -6.95 -6.48
C LYS A 281 10.13 -6.06 -6.31
N ALA A 282 9.56 -5.58 -7.42
CA ALA A 282 8.37 -4.72 -7.41
C ALA A 282 7.13 -5.46 -6.86
N ARG A 283 6.89 -6.70 -7.28
CA ARG A 283 5.79 -7.53 -6.73
C ARG A 283 5.95 -7.79 -5.25
N TYR A 284 7.17 -8.12 -4.82
CA TYR A 284 7.49 -8.28 -3.40
C TYR A 284 7.26 -6.98 -2.61
N SER A 285 7.58 -5.82 -3.20
CA SER A 285 7.29 -4.51 -2.62
C SER A 285 5.79 -4.26 -2.44
N ILE A 286 4.98 -4.63 -3.43
CA ILE A 286 3.51 -4.49 -3.38
C ILE A 286 2.93 -5.46 -2.33
N ASP A 287 3.38 -6.71 -2.31
CA ASP A 287 2.90 -7.76 -1.39
C ASP A 287 3.06 -7.37 0.08
N LEU A 288 4.18 -6.71 0.44
CA LEU A 288 4.46 -6.25 1.79
C LEU A 288 4.08 -4.79 2.06
N ASN A 289 3.47 -4.12 1.11
CA ASN A 289 3.16 -2.70 1.19
C ASN A 289 4.39 -1.86 1.59
N CYS A 290 5.47 -1.98 0.80
CA CYS A 290 6.73 -1.32 1.02
C CYS A 290 6.74 0.10 0.44
N SER A 291 7.53 1.00 1.06
CA SER A 291 7.91 2.29 0.49
C SER A 291 9.37 2.30 0.02
N THR A 292 9.70 3.22 -0.86
CA THR A 292 11.08 3.44 -1.31
C THR A 292 11.83 4.27 -0.26
N PRO A 293 12.90 3.74 0.38
CA PRO A 293 13.65 4.51 1.37
C PRO A 293 14.48 5.61 0.70
N GLU A 294 14.59 6.75 1.38
CA GLU A 294 15.51 7.82 0.99
C GLU A 294 16.95 7.42 1.38
N ILE A 295 17.89 7.54 0.44
CA ILE A 295 19.30 7.30 0.73
C ILE A 295 19.95 8.60 1.22
N ASN A 296 20.36 8.63 2.50
CA ASN A 296 20.97 9.80 3.10
C ASN A 296 22.51 9.69 3.14
N LYS A 297 23.18 10.86 3.28
CA LYS A 297 24.64 10.97 3.40
C LYS A 297 25.11 11.22 4.84
N GLN A 298 24.18 11.25 5.79
CA GLN A 298 24.42 11.76 7.14
C GLN A 298 24.66 10.66 8.18
N LYS A 299 24.92 9.42 7.76
CA LYS A 299 25.05 8.22 8.62
C LYS A 299 23.85 8.03 9.56
N GLN A 300 22.63 8.22 9.03
CA GLN A 300 21.40 8.11 9.83
C GLN A 300 20.55 6.94 9.34
N ILE A 301 19.90 6.29 10.28
CA ILE A 301 18.79 5.37 10.03
C ILE A 301 17.56 6.03 10.64
N ASN A 302 16.59 6.38 9.81
CA ASN A 302 15.29 6.85 10.24
C ASN A 302 14.22 5.95 9.63
N LEU A 303 13.68 5.05 10.42
CA LEU A 303 12.64 4.11 10.03
C LEU A 303 11.31 4.54 10.69
N ILE A 304 10.30 4.78 9.89
CA ILE A 304 8.98 5.19 10.35
C ILE A 304 8.02 4.02 10.17
N ASN A 305 7.39 3.56 11.26
CA ASN A 305 6.46 2.44 11.27
C ASN A 305 7.00 1.19 10.54
N ALA A 306 8.28 0.90 10.76
CA ALA A 306 8.95 -0.24 10.13
C ALA A 306 8.40 -1.58 10.64
N ARG A 307 8.17 -2.49 9.71
CA ARG A 307 7.63 -3.84 9.96
C ARG A 307 8.65 -4.89 9.56
N HIS A 308 8.71 -5.99 10.32
CA HIS A 308 9.61 -7.08 9.98
C HIS A 308 9.07 -7.87 8.77
N PRO A 309 9.82 -7.98 7.65
CA PRO A 309 9.30 -8.51 6.38
C PRO A 309 9.01 -10.02 6.38
N LEU A 310 9.48 -10.76 7.38
CA LEU A 310 9.25 -12.20 7.51
C LEU A 310 8.14 -12.55 8.50
N ILE A 311 7.59 -11.57 9.21
CA ILE A 311 6.43 -11.74 10.09
C ILE A 311 5.17 -11.43 9.27
N ASP A 312 4.10 -12.14 9.58
CA ASP A 312 2.78 -11.90 9.01
C ASP A 312 2.38 -10.42 9.18
N GLN A 313 2.03 -9.76 8.09
CA GLN A 313 1.77 -8.32 8.08
C GLN A 313 0.52 -7.92 8.86
N GLU A 314 -0.39 -8.86 9.14
CA GLU A 314 -1.55 -8.63 10.00
C GLU A 314 -1.21 -8.68 11.51
N LYS A 315 -0.07 -9.32 11.85
CA LYS A 315 0.35 -9.54 13.24
C LYS A 315 1.56 -8.71 13.64
N VAL A 316 2.31 -8.21 12.67
CA VAL A 316 3.53 -7.42 12.93
C VAL A 316 3.18 -6.07 13.53
N VAL A 317 3.84 -5.72 14.62
CA VAL A 317 3.70 -4.40 15.24
C VAL A 317 4.74 -3.45 14.63
N PRO A 318 4.32 -2.34 14.02
CA PRO A 318 5.24 -1.37 13.44
C PRO A 318 6.05 -0.65 14.55
N SER A 319 7.30 -0.34 14.23
CA SER A 319 8.20 0.36 15.15
C SER A 319 8.93 1.49 14.43
N SER A 320 9.01 2.67 15.06
CA SER A 320 9.78 3.80 14.54
C SER A 320 11.11 3.90 15.27
N ILE A 321 12.20 4.06 14.50
CA ILE A 321 13.57 3.97 15.01
C ILE A 321 14.39 5.08 14.35
N GLU A 322 15.01 5.93 15.17
CA GLU A 322 15.93 6.97 14.71
C GLU A 322 17.32 6.72 15.32
N LEU A 323 18.37 6.68 14.50
CA LEU A 323 19.78 6.41 14.86
C LEU A 323 20.71 7.29 14.03
N GLY A 324 21.85 7.68 14.62
CA GLY A 324 22.91 8.41 13.91
C GLY A 324 22.74 9.94 13.89
N LYS A 325 21.66 10.50 14.48
CA LYS A 325 21.46 11.96 14.58
C LYS A 325 21.99 12.51 15.92
N ASP A 326 21.38 12.09 17.01
CA ASP A 326 21.74 12.52 18.36
C ASP A 326 22.63 11.50 19.09
N PHE A 327 22.66 10.27 18.63
CA PHE A 327 23.40 9.16 19.22
C PHE A 327 23.69 8.11 18.16
N ASN A 328 24.80 7.37 18.33
CA ASN A 328 25.22 6.30 17.43
C ASN A 328 25.12 4.90 18.07
N VAL A 329 24.88 4.81 19.37
CA VAL A 329 24.69 3.55 20.08
C VAL A 329 23.31 3.46 20.71
N LEU A 330 22.52 2.46 20.33
CA LEU A 330 21.21 2.13 20.89
C LEU A 330 21.30 0.84 21.71
N ILE A 331 20.92 0.91 22.99
CA ILE A 331 20.86 -0.27 23.87
C ILE A 331 19.39 -0.62 24.11
N ILE A 332 18.95 -1.73 23.54
CA ILE A 332 17.58 -2.23 23.69
C ILE A 332 17.50 -3.14 24.90
N THR A 333 16.65 -2.79 25.86
CA THR A 333 16.46 -3.51 27.12
C THR A 333 15.04 -4.02 27.27
N GLY A 334 14.82 -4.97 28.17
CA GLY A 334 13.50 -5.58 28.41
C GLY A 334 13.56 -7.11 28.49
N PRO A 335 12.40 -7.79 28.65
CA PRO A 335 12.36 -9.26 28.70
C PRO A 335 12.74 -9.88 27.33
N ASN A 336 13.28 -11.11 27.34
CA ASN A 336 13.69 -11.81 26.10
C ASN A 336 12.48 -12.07 25.18
N THR A 337 11.32 -12.35 25.77
CA THR A 337 10.06 -12.54 25.04
C THR A 337 9.50 -11.25 24.43
N GLY A 338 10.06 -10.08 24.75
CA GLY A 338 9.53 -8.77 24.34
C GLY A 338 9.79 -8.39 22.87
N GLY A 339 10.63 -9.13 22.14
CA GLY A 339 10.96 -8.83 20.74
C GLY A 339 12.21 -8.01 20.51
N LYS A 340 13.15 -7.96 21.48
CA LYS A 340 14.46 -7.27 21.35
C LYS A 340 15.23 -7.73 20.10
N THR A 341 15.40 -9.05 19.96
CA THR A 341 16.09 -9.68 18.82
C THR A 341 15.36 -9.42 17.51
N VAL A 342 14.01 -9.38 17.52
CA VAL A 342 13.20 -9.06 16.34
C VAL A 342 13.47 -7.63 15.90
N THR A 343 13.47 -6.67 16.82
CA THR A 343 13.77 -5.27 16.52
C THR A 343 15.17 -5.10 15.94
N LEU A 344 16.17 -5.76 16.55
CA LEU A 344 17.56 -5.74 16.08
C LEU A 344 17.68 -6.35 14.69
N LYS A 345 17.03 -7.50 14.42
CA LYS A 345 16.95 -8.09 13.08
C LYS A 345 16.24 -7.19 12.09
N THR A 346 15.15 -6.50 12.50
CA THR A 346 14.42 -5.58 11.62
C THR A 346 15.34 -4.47 11.12
N ILE A 347 16.08 -3.80 12.00
CA ILE A 347 17.02 -2.73 11.62
C ILE A 347 18.04 -3.25 10.61
N GLY A 348 18.69 -4.38 10.91
CA GLY A 348 19.71 -4.95 10.04
C GLY A 348 19.18 -5.43 8.71
N LEU A 349 18.02 -6.08 8.71
CA LEU A 349 17.41 -6.64 7.51
C LEU A 349 16.90 -5.54 6.57
N LEU A 350 16.22 -4.51 7.11
CA LEU A 350 15.75 -3.38 6.29
C LEU A 350 16.92 -2.56 5.74
N SER A 351 18.02 -2.40 6.52
CA SER A 351 19.24 -1.76 6.02
C SER A 351 19.87 -2.57 4.89
N ALA A 352 19.96 -3.91 5.03
CA ALA A 352 20.47 -4.77 3.98
C ALA A 352 19.58 -4.76 2.72
N MET A 353 18.25 -4.74 2.90
CA MET A 353 17.28 -4.62 1.80
C MET A 353 17.48 -3.31 1.04
N ALA A 354 17.52 -2.17 1.73
CA ALA A 354 17.70 -0.85 1.12
C ALA A 354 19.03 -0.78 0.36
N CYS A 355 20.15 -1.22 0.97
CA CYS A 355 21.46 -1.27 0.32
C CYS A 355 21.50 -2.24 -0.88
N SER A 356 20.51 -3.13 -1.02
CA SER A 356 20.36 -4.02 -2.17
C SER A 356 19.39 -3.48 -3.23
N GLY A 357 18.90 -2.25 -3.09
CA GLY A 357 17.94 -1.66 -4.01
C GLY A 357 16.53 -2.26 -3.91
N LEU A 358 16.15 -2.73 -2.72
CA LEU A 358 14.80 -3.19 -2.39
C LEU A 358 14.05 -2.11 -1.63
N ASN A 359 12.78 -1.93 -1.93
CA ASN A 359 11.87 -1.18 -1.08
C ASN A 359 11.72 -1.88 0.27
N ILE A 360 11.40 -1.14 1.30
CA ILE A 360 11.30 -1.63 2.67
C ILE A 360 9.86 -1.48 3.21
N PRO A 361 9.39 -2.43 4.04
CA PRO A 361 8.08 -2.33 4.70
C PRO A 361 8.12 -1.30 5.84
N ALA A 362 8.15 -0.03 5.48
CA ALA A 362 8.14 1.13 6.35
C ALA A 362 7.35 2.25 5.66
N ASP A 363 6.98 3.29 6.40
CA ASP A 363 6.27 4.43 5.83
C ASP A 363 7.19 5.32 4.98
N GLU A 364 6.58 6.15 4.13
CA GLU A 364 7.26 7.18 3.34
C GLU A 364 8.14 8.08 4.22
N HIS A 365 9.19 8.66 3.63
CA HIS A 365 10.21 9.46 4.34
C HIS A 365 11.09 8.67 5.31
N SER A 366 11.01 7.34 5.32
CA SER A 366 12.03 6.52 5.95
C SER A 366 13.35 6.66 5.19
N SER A 367 14.46 6.85 5.92
CA SER A 367 15.77 7.06 5.30
C SER A 367 16.83 6.15 5.89
N ILE A 368 17.73 5.70 5.04
CA ILE A 368 18.83 4.76 5.40
C ILE A 368 20.14 5.25 4.81
N TYR A 369 21.21 5.08 5.57
CA TYR A 369 22.58 5.27 5.10
C TYR A 369 23.10 4.00 4.40
N VAL A 370 23.89 4.15 3.35
CA VAL A 370 24.54 3.02 2.67
C VAL A 370 25.80 2.63 3.45
N PHE A 371 25.68 1.55 4.20
CA PHE A 371 26.78 1.03 5.01
C PHE A 371 27.80 0.24 4.17
N ASP A 372 29.08 0.37 4.49
CA ASP A 372 30.14 -0.46 3.88
C ASP A 372 30.07 -1.91 4.37
N GLN A 373 29.73 -2.11 5.65
CA GLN A 373 29.58 -3.43 6.26
C GLN A 373 28.38 -3.45 7.21
N ILE A 374 27.65 -4.56 7.20
CA ILE A 374 26.60 -4.87 8.17
C ILE A 374 27.05 -6.11 8.94
N PHE A 375 27.42 -5.93 10.20
CA PHE A 375 27.81 -6.99 11.09
C PHE A 375 26.64 -7.40 11.97
N ALA A 376 26.46 -8.72 12.16
CA ALA A 376 25.43 -9.27 13.00
C ALA A 376 25.99 -10.39 13.88
N ASP A 377 25.97 -10.18 15.19
CA ASP A 377 26.18 -11.23 16.20
C ASP A 377 24.83 -11.47 16.90
N ILE A 378 24.02 -12.36 16.30
CA ILE A 378 22.63 -12.64 16.68
C ILE A 378 22.42 -14.15 16.71
N GLY A 379 21.72 -14.63 17.73
CA GLY A 379 21.26 -16.00 17.87
C GLY A 379 22.09 -16.80 18.87
N ASP A 380 21.43 -17.75 19.57
CA ASP A 380 22.03 -18.75 20.42
C ASP A 380 22.67 -19.83 19.52
N GLU A 381 23.98 -19.93 19.49
CA GLU A 381 24.70 -21.09 18.90
C GLU A 381 24.55 -22.29 19.84
N GLN A 382 23.33 -22.76 20.10
CA GLN A 382 23.03 -24.02 20.80
C GLN A 382 23.18 -25.22 19.84
N SER A 383 24.10 -25.17 18.90
CA SER A 383 24.41 -26.36 18.11
C SER A 383 25.29 -27.25 18.94
N ILE A 384 24.80 -28.44 19.26
CA ILE A 384 25.50 -29.54 19.98
C ILE A 384 26.85 -29.94 19.33
N SER A 385 27.13 -29.42 18.13
CA SER A 385 28.30 -29.71 17.33
C SER A 385 29.53 -28.83 17.62
N GLU A 386 29.40 -27.70 18.32
CA GLU A 386 30.53 -26.85 18.68
C GLU A 386 30.78 -26.85 20.20
N SER A 387 31.96 -27.35 20.60
CA SER A 387 32.39 -27.53 21.99
C SER A 387 32.79 -26.24 22.73
N LEU A 388 32.65 -25.06 22.10
CA LEU A 388 32.93 -23.76 22.71
C LEU A 388 31.73 -23.29 23.54
N SER A 389 31.96 -22.70 24.72
CA SER A 389 30.88 -22.05 25.47
C SER A 389 30.28 -20.90 24.66
N THR A 390 28.99 -20.61 24.85
CA THR A 390 28.30 -19.51 24.20
C THR A 390 29.05 -18.19 24.27
N PHE A 391 29.67 -17.89 25.42
CA PHE A 391 30.50 -16.70 25.61
C PHE A 391 31.71 -16.66 24.66
N SER A 392 32.46 -17.79 24.52
CA SER A 392 33.63 -17.84 23.65
C SER A 392 33.30 -17.68 22.17
N SER A 393 32.15 -18.18 21.74
CA SER A 393 31.64 -18.04 20.39
C SER A 393 31.30 -16.58 20.06
N HIS A 394 30.53 -15.92 20.94
CA HIS A 394 30.23 -14.50 20.80
C HIS A 394 31.49 -13.63 20.79
N MET A 395 32.46 -13.88 21.72
CA MET A 395 33.69 -13.14 21.76
C MET A 395 34.55 -13.33 20.51
N SER A 396 34.60 -14.54 19.96
CA SER A 396 35.29 -14.80 18.69
C SER A 396 34.70 -14.00 17.52
N ASN A 397 33.36 -13.84 17.47
CA ASN A 397 32.71 -13.02 16.49
C ASN A 397 32.98 -11.52 16.73
N ILE A 398 32.93 -11.06 17.98
CA ILE A 398 33.26 -9.67 18.33
C ILE A 398 34.68 -9.31 17.95
N VAL A 399 35.65 -10.20 18.20
CA VAL A 399 37.07 -10.02 17.77
C VAL A 399 37.17 -9.84 16.25
N LYS A 400 36.41 -10.62 15.46
CA LYS A 400 36.36 -10.43 14.01
C LYS A 400 35.72 -9.09 13.63
N ILE A 401 34.61 -8.71 14.28
CA ILE A 401 33.93 -7.44 14.04
C ILE A 401 34.88 -6.27 14.37
N THR A 402 35.55 -6.28 15.53
CA THR A 402 36.48 -5.20 15.92
C THR A 402 37.63 -5.02 14.96
N SER A 403 38.09 -6.12 14.30
CA SER A 403 39.16 -6.06 13.32
C SER A 403 38.76 -5.57 11.93
N GLN A 404 37.46 -5.59 11.59
CA GLN A 404 36.92 -5.29 10.25
C GLN A 404 36.00 -4.08 10.23
N ALA A 405 35.48 -3.67 11.38
CA ALA A 405 34.55 -2.55 11.48
C ALA A 405 35.26 -1.24 11.11
N THR A 406 34.52 -0.40 10.42
CA THR A 406 34.87 0.98 10.03
C THR A 406 33.90 1.97 10.64
N GLU A 407 34.18 3.25 10.49
CA GLU A 407 33.25 4.32 10.88
C GLU A 407 31.91 4.25 10.15
N ASN A 408 31.84 3.61 8.98
CA ASN A 408 30.63 3.49 8.15
C ASN A 408 29.94 2.13 8.30
N SER A 409 30.25 1.40 9.36
CA SER A 409 29.67 0.08 9.62
C SER A 409 28.40 0.16 10.47
N LEU A 410 27.44 -0.75 10.20
CA LEU A 410 26.32 -1.06 11.09
C LEU A 410 26.63 -2.31 11.88
N ILE A 411 26.60 -2.22 13.20
CA ILE A 411 26.96 -3.33 14.11
C ILE A 411 25.73 -3.69 14.96
N LEU A 412 25.33 -4.94 14.87
CA LEU A 412 24.15 -5.49 15.54
C LEU A 412 24.59 -6.62 16.47
N VAL A 413 24.43 -6.45 17.77
CA VAL A 413 24.88 -7.43 18.77
C VAL A 413 23.75 -7.78 19.72
N ASP A 414 23.42 -9.05 19.78
CA ASP A 414 22.41 -9.57 20.70
C ASP A 414 23.05 -10.08 21.98
N GLU A 415 22.53 -9.70 23.14
CA GLU A 415 22.94 -10.11 24.49
C GLU A 415 24.48 -10.02 24.75
N LEU A 416 25.06 -8.87 24.36
CA LEU A 416 26.53 -8.65 24.52
C LEU A 416 26.96 -8.83 25.97
N GLY A 417 27.99 -9.67 26.14
CA GLY A 417 28.59 -9.99 27.45
C GLY A 417 27.90 -11.12 28.22
N SER A 418 26.85 -11.74 27.66
CA SER A 418 26.19 -12.90 28.28
C SER A 418 27.08 -14.14 28.35
N GLY A 419 26.77 -15.03 29.28
CA GLY A 419 27.48 -16.34 29.43
C GLY A 419 28.75 -16.32 30.26
N THR A 420 29.07 -15.22 30.97
CA THR A 420 30.16 -15.11 31.96
C THR A 420 29.66 -14.48 33.26
N ASP A 421 30.60 -14.17 34.19
CA ASP A 421 30.24 -13.41 35.40
C ASP A 421 29.50 -12.12 35.04
N PRO A 422 28.34 -11.80 35.64
CA PRO A 422 27.54 -10.65 35.28
C PRO A 422 28.27 -9.32 35.33
N LEU A 423 29.18 -9.13 36.32
CA LEU A 423 29.90 -7.87 36.48
C LEU A 423 31.00 -7.73 35.44
N GLU A 424 31.74 -8.82 35.19
CA GLU A 424 32.80 -8.85 34.15
C GLU A 424 32.16 -8.69 32.75
N GLY A 425 31.05 -9.40 32.46
CA GLY A 425 30.33 -9.33 31.21
C GLY A 425 29.78 -7.94 30.93
N ALA A 426 29.19 -7.29 31.93
CA ALA A 426 28.68 -5.93 31.80
C ALA A 426 29.77 -4.92 31.51
N ASN A 427 30.89 -4.95 32.23
CA ASN A 427 32.03 -4.03 32.02
C ASN A 427 32.67 -4.24 30.66
N LEU A 428 32.84 -5.50 30.24
CA LEU A 428 33.37 -5.84 28.92
C LEU A 428 32.43 -5.32 27.80
N ALA A 429 31.11 -5.51 27.96
CA ALA A 429 30.15 -5.01 27.01
C ALA A 429 30.19 -3.48 26.91
N ILE A 430 30.25 -2.75 28.02
CA ILE A 430 30.45 -1.29 28.02
C ILE A 430 31.68 -0.88 27.23
N SER A 431 32.83 -1.54 27.50
CA SER A 431 34.09 -1.21 26.83
C SER A 431 34.06 -1.47 25.33
N ILE A 432 33.41 -2.57 24.89
CA ILE A 432 33.26 -2.90 23.48
C ILE A 432 32.31 -1.86 22.78
N LEU A 433 31.19 -1.51 23.40
CA LEU A 433 30.26 -0.52 22.83
C LEU A 433 30.90 0.86 22.77
N GLN A 434 31.70 1.24 23.77
CA GLN A 434 32.48 2.48 23.78
C GLN A 434 33.49 2.51 22.64
N TYR A 435 34.22 1.44 22.42
CA TYR A 435 35.19 1.30 21.31
C TYR A 435 34.50 1.53 19.95
N PHE A 436 33.35 0.91 19.71
CA PHE A 436 32.60 1.11 18.47
C PHE A 436 32.01 2.53 18.34
N SER A 437 31.60 3.12 19.47
CA SER A 437 31.13 4.51 19.48
C SER A 437 32.25 5.49 19.14
N GLU A 438 33.44 5.29 19.67
CA GLU A 438 34.66 6.10 19.39
C GLU A 438 35.10 5.93 17.93
N LEU A 439 34.95 4.71 17.36
CA LEU A 439 35.16 4.45 15.94
C LEU A 439 34.19 5.22 15.04
N GLY A 440 33.03 5.66 15.57
CA GLY A 440 31.99 6.36 14.83
C GLY A 440 30.99 5.44 14.11
N ALA A 441 31.01 4.13 14.38
CA ALA A 441 30.08 3.16 13.83
C ALA A 441 28.67 3.33 14.43
N ILE A 442 27.63 2.91 13.68
CA ILE A 442 26.27 2.81 14.22
C ILE A 442 26.11 1.44 14.87
N VAL A 443 25.70 1.44 16.14
CA VAL A 443 25.61 0.22 16.94
C VAL A 443 24.22 0.06 17.52
N VAL A 444 23.67 -1.14 17.39
CA VAL A 444 22.46 -1.55 18.12
C VAL A 444 22.80 -2.81 18.91
N SER A 445 22.63 -2.74 20.22
CA SER A 445 22.88 -3.87 21.10
C SER A 445 21.67 -4.16 21.97
N THR A 446 21.40 -5.42 22.24
CA THR A 446 20.44 -5.81 23.27
C THR A 446 21.19 -6.20 24.56
N SER A 447 20.58 -5.95 25.69
CA SER A 447 21.14 -6.36 26.97
C SER A 447 20.09 -6.46 28.06
N HIS A 448 20.38 -7.26 29.08
CA HIS A 448 19.61 -7.35 30.31
C HIS A 448 20.37 -6.79 31.54
N TYR A 449 21.61 -6.32 31.36
CA TYR A 449 22.44 -5.76 32.42
C TYR A 449 21.99 -4.37 32.86
N GLN A 450 21.91 -4.14 34.16
CA GLN A 450 21.55 -2.84 34.73
C GLN A 450 22.65 -1.80 34.54
N GLU A 451 23.91 -2.22 34.57
CA GLU A 451 25.11 -1.40 34.37
C GLU A 451 25.08 -0.72 33.00
N LEU A 452 24.69 -1.43 31.94
CA LEU A 452 24.58 -0.86 30.60
C LEU A 452 23.43 0.17 30.53
N LYS A 453 22.30 -0.09 31.22
CA LYS A 453 21.19 0.87 31.30
C LYS A 453 21.64 2.18 31.95
N LYS A 454 22.37 2.08 33.08
CA LYS A 454 22.91 3.24 33.80
C LYS A 454 23.93 3.98 32.93
N TYR A 455 24.84 3.26 32.29
CA TYR A 455 25.86 3.84 31.42
C TYR A 455 25.25 4.64 30.27
N ALA A 456 24.26 4.10 29.58
CA ALA A 456 23.59 4.77 28.47
C ALA A 456 22.72 5.98 28.88
N LEU A 457 22.41 6.16 30.16
CA LEU A 457 21.69 7.35 30.64
C LEU A 457 22.62 8.57 30.83
N VAL A 458 23.90 8.31 31.15
CA VAL A 458 24.86 9.38 31.52
C VAL A 458 25.91 9.63 30.44
N THR A 459 26.04 8.74 29.46
CA THR A 459 27.09 8.82 28.44
C THR A 459 26.53 9.45 27.15
N PRO A 460 27.16 10.51 26.63
CA PRO A 460 26.82 11.06 25.32
C PRO A 460 26.92 9.98 24.21
N ASN A 461 26.18 10.15 23.12
CA ASN A 461 26.12 9.24 21.99
C ASN A 461 25.49 7.86 22.29
N PHE A 462 25.07 7.59 23.53
CA PHE A 462 24.35 6.39 23.92
C PHE A 462 22.89 6.70 24.21
N LYS A 463 22.01 5.79 23.83
CA LYS A 463 20.58 5.91 24.16
C LYS A 463 20.00 4.55 24.56
N ASN A 464 19.15 4.56 25.58
CA ASN A 464 18.38 3.38 25.92
C ASN A 464 17.12 3.28 25.05
N ALA A 465 16.70 2.08 24.78
CA ALA A 465 15.36 1.77 24.31
C ALA A 465 14.80 0.58 25.08
N SER A 466 13.49 0.48 25.14
CA SER A 466 12.81 -0.67 25.72
C SER A 466 11.73 -1.20 24.79
N VAL A 467 11.50 -2.51 24.87
CA VAL A 467 10.33 -3.10 24.24
C VAL A 467 9.21 -3.15 25.29
N GLU A 468 8.08 -2.57 24.95
CA GLU A 468 6.93 -2.52 25.83
C GLU A 468 6.38 -3.93 26.11
N PHE A 469 5.98 -4.18 27.35
CA PHE A 469 5.42 -5.46 27.79
C PHE A 469 4.13 -5.21 28.59
N ASP A 470 3.04 -5.78 28.15
CA ASP A 470 1.75 -5.72 28.83
C ASP A 470 1.78 -6.69 30.02
N ILE A 471 1.89 -6.12 31.21
CA ILE A 471 1.91 -6.87 32.47
C ILE A 471 0.51 -7.41 32.80
N GLU A 472 -0.56 -6.76 32.33
CA GLU A 472 -1.92 -7.21 32.62
C GLU A 472 -2.27 -8.50 31.89
N ASN A 473 -1.86 -8.64 30.64
CA ASN A 473 -2.11 -9.80 29.81
C ASN A 473 -0.93 -10.75 29.70
N LEU A 474 0.22 -10.45 30.34
CA LEU A 474 1.48 -11.19 30.23
C LEU A 474 1.92 -11.41 28.77
N ARG A 475 1.73 -10.41 27.92
CA ARG A 475 2.05 -10.48 26.50
C ARG A 475 2.95 -9.32 26.08
N PRO A 476 3.91 -9.57 25.17
CA PRO A 476 4.68 -8.48 24.57
C PRO A 476 3.75 -7.67 23.64
N THR A 477 3.86 -6.35 23.71
CA THR A 477 3.22 -5.47 22.72
C THR A 477 4.08 -5.27 21.48
N TYR A 478 5.37 -5.67 21.53
CA TYR A 478 6.39 -5.49 20.51
C TYR A 478 6.68 -4.02 20.12
N LYS A 479 6.11 -3.07 20.83
CA LYS A 479 6.33 -1.63 20.58
C LYS A 479 7.66 -1.19 21.17
N LEU A 480 8.50 -0.52 20.36
CA LEU A 480 9.79 0.01 20.81
C LEU A 480 9.64 1.44 21.32
N LEU A 481 10.14 1.69 22.53
CA LEU A 481 10.16 3.01 23.17
C LEU A 481 11.61 3.48 23.27
N VAL A 482 12.01 4.40 22.38
CA VAL A 482 13.36 4.97 22.36
C VAL A 482 13.51 6.05 23.43
N GLY A 483 14.66 6.06 24.12
CA GLY A 483 14.99 7.01 25.20
C GLY A 483 14.52 6.56 26.59
N ILE A 484 13.95 5.37 26.72
CA ILE A 484 13.48 4.82 27.97
C ILE A 484 14.13 3.45 28.21
N PRO A 485 14.80 3.23 29.32
CA PRO A 485 15.29 1.92 29.70
C PRO A 485 14.12 1.01 30.13
N GLY A 486 14.21 -0.29 29.78
CA GLY A 486 13.22 -1.28 30.15
C GLY A 486 13.21 -1.57 31.67
N LYS A 487 12.02 -1.80 32.19
CA LYS A 487 11.81 -2.28 33.56
C LYS A 487 12.12 -3.76 33.69
N SER A 488 12.56 -4.16 34.87
CA SER A 488 12.60 -5.55 35.30
C SER A 488 11.23 -5.94 35.84
N ASN A 489 10.44 -6.66 35.04
CA ASN A 489 9.07 -7.05 35.43
C ASN A 489 9.01 -8.44 36.06
N ALA A 490 10.17 -9.02 36.47
CA ALA A 490 10.26 -10.39 36.97
C ALA A 490 9.31 -10.66 38.15
N PHE A 491 9.25 -9.78 39.14
CA PHE A 491 8.37 -9.97 40.30
C PHE A 491 6.89 -9.83 39.93
N ALA A 492 6.52 -8.89 39.05
CA ALA A 492 5.14 -8.73 38.60
C ALA A 492 4.69 -9.96 37.80
N ILE A 493 5.52 -10.46 36.92
CA ILE A 493 5.27 -11.67 36.13
C ILE A 493 5.15 -12.90 37.05
N SER A 494 6.10 -13.09 38.01
CA SER A 494 6.10 -14.20 38.94
C SER A 494 4.85 -14.20 39.80
N ARG A 495 4.41 -13.04 40.27
CA ARG A 495 3.15 -12.86 41.03
C ARG A 495 1.93 -13.33 40.23
N LYS A 496 1.85 -12.93 38.99
CA LYS A 496 0.73 -13.31 38.10
C LYS A 496 0.77 -14.80 37.71
N LEU A 497 1.94 -15.39 37.63
CA LEU A 497 2.11 -16.83 37.40
C LEU A 497 1.79 -17.68 38.66
N GLY A 498 1.51 -17.04 39.80
CA GLY A 498 1.08 -17.71 41.02
C GLY A 498 2.21 -18.06 41.99
N LEU A 499 3.41 -17.44 41.87
CA LEU A 499 4.44 -17.63 42.87
C LEU A 499 4.04 -17.02 44.21
N ASP A 500 4.27 -17.75 45.31
CA ASP A 500 3.89 -17.33 46.67
C ASP A 500 4.45 -15.93 46.99
N GLU A 501 3.59 -15.04 47.47
CA GLU A 501 3.93 -13.68 47.89
C GLU A 501 5.08 -13.63 48.92
N LYS A 502 5.22 -14.63 49.79
CA LYS A 502 6.30 -14.72 50.77
C LYS A 502 7.65 -14.85 50.09
N ILE A 503 7.72 -15.59 48.97
CA ILE A 503 8.96 -15.78 48.20
C ILE A 503 9.29 -14.45 47.49
N ILE A 504 8.30 -13.79 46.87
CA ILE A 504 8.47 -12.53 46.16
C ILE A 504 8.92 -11.43 47.11
N ASN A 505 8.27 -11.30 48.30
CA ASN A 505 8.61 -10.30 49.30
C ASN A 505 10.03 -10.52 49.85
N ARG A 506 10.41 -11.79 50.10
CA ARG A 506 11.77 -12.11 50.53
C ARG A 506 12.80 -11.77 49.45
N ALA A 507 12.57 -12.09 48.18
CA ALA A 507 13.46 -11.74 47.08
C ALA A 507 13.55 -10.21 46.89
N SER A 508 12.43 -9.51 46.98
CA SER A 508 12.38 -8.03 46.90
C SER A 508 13.18 -7.36 48.05
N SER A 509 13.14 -7.93 49.25
CA SER A 509 13.91 -7.38 50.39
C SER A 509 15.44 -7.56 50.29
N MET A 510 15.93 -8.41 49.35
CA MET A 510 17.33 -8.63 49.08
C MET A 510 17.94 -7.65 48.05
N ILE A 511 17.10 -6.81 47.43
CA ILE A 511 17.57 -5.82 46.44
C ILE A 511 17.97 -4.55 47.20
N ASP A 512 19.11 -3.96 46.80
CA ASP A 512 19.61 -2.72 47.38
C ASP A 512 18.68 -1.54 47.16
N LYS A 513 18.55 -0.65 48.16
CA LYS A 513 17.67 0.52 48.14
C LYS A 513 18.00 1.51 47.01
N GLU A 514 19.27 1.64 46.61
CA GLU A 514 19.69 2.49 45.48
C GLU A 514 19.15 1.97 44.14
N THR A 515 19.13 0.65 43.99
CA THR A 515 18.56 -0.02 42.81
C THR A 515 17.05 0.19 42.72
N ILE A 516 16.34 0.13 43.88
CA ILE A 516 14.89 0.37 43.94
C ILE A 516 14.56 1.83 43.57
N ASN A 517 15.29 2.79 44.13
CA ASN A 517 15.08 4.22 43.82
C ASN A 517 15.30 4.53 42.33
N LEU A 518 16.31 3.92 41.70
CA LEU A 518 16.55 4.07 40.26
C LEU A 518 15.41 3.45 39.45
N GLU A 519 14.94 2.25 39.81
CA GLU A 519 13.83 1.60 39.11
C GLU A 519 12.53 2.38 39.22
N ASP A 520 12.25 3.01 40.38
CA ASP A 520 11.08 3.88 40.57
C ASP A 520 11.20 5.17 39.74
N LEU A 521 12.38 5.77 39.64
CA LEU A 521 12.61 6.95 38.79
C LEU A 521 12.46 6.60 37.30
N LEU A 522 12.99 5.45 36.89
CA LEU A 522 12.80 4.91 35.55
C LEU A 522 11.34 4.58 35.25
N LYS A 523 10.60 4.13 36.28
CA LYS A 523 9.15 3.91 36.19
C LYS A 523 8.39 5.19 35.88
N ASN A 524 8.65 6.26 36.60
CA ASN A 524 7.98 7.54 36.40
C ASN A 524 8.28 8.13 35.00
N ILE A 525 9.54 8.00 34.54
CA ILE A 525 9.93 8.41 33.18
C ILE A 525 9.19 7.57 32.11
N TYR A 526 9.08 6.26 32.32
CA TYR A 526 8.39 5.35 31.42
C TYR A 526 6.91 5.71 31.33
N ASP A 527 6.22 5.81 32.49
CA ASP A 527 4.80 6.07 32.55
C ASP A 527 4.46 7.42 31.88
N SER A 528 5.24 8.48 32.18
CA SER A 528 5.06 9.79 31.56
C SER A 528 5.28 9.77 30.03
N LYS A 529 6.28 9.04 29.54
CA LYS A 529 6.52 8.99 28.12
C LYS A 529 5.54 8.09 27.37
N SER A 530 5.08 7.00 28.00
CA SER A 530 4.00 6.16 27.45
C SER A 530 2.70 6.96 27.27
N GLU A 531 2.39 7.86 28.22
CA GLU A 531 1.26 8.79 28.10
C GLU A 531 1.46 9.77 26.93
N ILE A 532 2.64 10.37 26.83
CA ILE A 532 2.99 11.29 25.73
C ILE A 532 2.89 10.59 24.37
N GLU A 533 3.35 9.35 24.27
CA GLU A 533 3.26 8.57 23.03
C GLU A 533 1.80 8.27 22.65
N LYS A 534 0.95 7.90 23.63
CA LYS A 534 -0.48 7.71 23.40
C LYS A 534 -1.18 9.00 22.96
N GLU A 535 -0.87 10.11 23.59
CA GLU A 535 -1.41 11.42 23.20
C GLU A 535 -0.96 11.82 21.79
N LYS A 536 0.30 11.53 21.44
CA LYS A 536 0.84 11.79 20.11
C LYS A 536 0.14 10.94 19.04
N GLU A 537 -0.13 9.66 19.33
CA GLU A 537 -0.85 8.75 18.42
C GLU A 537 -2.29 9.22 18.18
N LEU A 538 -3.01 9.56 19.26
CA LEU A 538 -4.36 10.13 19.18
C LEU A 538 -4.39 11.46 18.41
N THR A 539 -3.39 12.31 18.65
CA THR A 539 -3.26 13.59 17.94
C THR A 539 -2.98 13.38 16.45
N SER A 540 -2.15 12.39 16.11
CA SER A 540 -1.85 12.02 14.72
C SER A 540 -3.09 11.51 13.99
N GLN A 541 -3.87 10.62 14.62
CA GLN A 541 -5.13 10.12 14.07
C GLN A 541 -6.15 11.26 13.86
N ALA A 542 -6.33 12.11 14.85
CA ALA A 542 -7.23 13.25 14.75
C ALA A 542 -6.79 14.25 13.66
N LEU A 543 -5.49 14.41 13.46
CA LEU A 543 -4.94 15.28 12.42
C LEU A 543 -5.14 14.70 11.02
N GLN A 544 -5.09 13.38 10.90
CA GLN A 544 -5.37 12.69 9.65
C GLN A 544 -6.86 12.76 9.29
N GLU A 545 -7.73 12.48 10.24
CA GLU A 545 -9.19 12.65 10.08
C GLU A 545 -9.56 14.09 9.70
N ALA A 546 -8.91 15.07 10.34
CA ALA A 546 -9.12 16.48 10.01
C ALA A 546 -8.65 16.85 8.60
N LYS A 547 -7.56 16.25 8.11
CA LYS A 547 -7.10 16.43 6.72
C LYS A 547 -8.08 15.84 5.72
N GLU A 548 -8.53 14.61 5.93
CA GLU A 548 -9.50 13.93 5.06
C GLU A 548 -10.84 14.68 5.01
N LEU A 549 -11.32 15.14 6.18
CA LEU A 549 -12.52 15.97 6.25
C LEU A 549 -12.36 17.30 5.52
N LYS A 550 -11.19 17.93 5.63
CA LYS A 550 -10.88 19.18 4.92
C LYS A 550 -10.85 19.00 3.41
N GLU A 551 -10.29 17.90 2.92
CA GLU A 551 -10.29 17.58 1.49
C GLU A 551 -11.71 17.27 0.99
N SER A 552 -12.48 16.50 1.73
CA SER A 552 -13.88 16.22 1.42
C SER A 552 -14.72 17.51 1.36
N LEU A 553 -14.55 18.42 2.33
CA LEU A 553 -15.20 19.73 2.32
C LEU A 553 -14.75 20.61 1.14
N LYS A 554 -13.50 20.52 0.74
CA LYS A 554 -12.99 21.25 -0.43
C LYS A 554 -13.63 20.74 -1.72
N HIS A 555 -13.77 19.42 -1.87
CA HIS A 555 -14.49 18.81 -3.00
C HIS A 555 -15.97 19.21 -3.02
N GLN A 556 -16.66 19.12 -1.88
CA GLN A 556 -18.06 19.53 -1.78
C GLN A 556 -18.26 21.02 -2.13
N ASN A 557 -17.36 21.88 -1.66
CA ASN A 557 -17.40 23.31 -1.99
C ASN A 557 -17.18 23.57 -3.49
N THR A 558 -16.27 22.86 -4.13
CA THR A 558 -16.07 23.00 -5.60
C THR A 558 -17.29 22.54 -6.38
N ASP A 559 -17.92 21.45 -5.95
CA ASP A 559 -19.15 20.94 -6.58
C ASP A 559 -20.34 21.92 -6.42
N VAL A 560 -20.47 22.53 -5.24
CA VAL A 560 -21.50 23.57 -5.00
C VAL A 560 -21.28 24.80 -5.88
N ILE A 561 -20.02 25.28 -5.96
CA ILE A 561 -19.68 26.43 -6.82
C ILE A 561 -19.91 26.13 -8.30
N ASN A 562 -19.63 24.92 -8.75
CA ASN A 562 -19.87 24.50 -10.13
C ASN A 562 -21.37 24.41 -10.44
N LYS A 563 -22.17 23.83 -9.54
CA LYS A 563 -23.64 23.79 -9.66
C LYS A 563 -24.25 25.19 -9.64
N GLU A 564 -23.74 26.11 -8.81
CA GLU A 564 -24.18 27.50 -8.78
C GLU A 564 -23.89 28.20 -10.11
N LYS A 565 -22.72 28.03 -10.69
CA LYS A 565 -22.36 28.58 -12.01
C LYS A 565 -23.26 28.04 -13.12
N GLU A 566 -23.54 26.75 -13.08
CA GLU A 566 -24.43 26.09 -14.05
C GLU A 566 -25.87 26.60 -13.96
N LEU A 567 -26.38 26.75 -12.73
CA LEU A 567 -27.73 27.36 -12.50
C LEU A 567 -27.81 28.80 -13.00
N ILE A 568 -26.80 29.61 -12.75
CA ILE A 568 -26.72 31.00 -13.23
C ILE A 568 -26.63 31.05 -14.76
N ALA A 569 -25.87 30.15 -15.37
CA ALA A 569 -25.78 30.08 -16.84
C ALA A 569 -27.09 29.68 -17.47
N ASN A 570 -27.80 28.69 -16.92
CA ASN A 570 -29.10 28.24 -17.39
C ASN A 570 -30.18 29.35 -17.24
N ALA A 571 -30.18 30.03 -16.07
CA ALA A 571 -31.08 31.15 -15.85
C ALA A 571 -30.86 32.33 -16.83
N LYS A 572 -29.60 32.62 -17.19
CA LYS A 572 -29.26 33.63 -18.21
C LYS A 572 -29.70 33.22 -19.61
N LEU A 573 -29.61 31.94 -19.96
CA LEU A 573 -30.07 31.40 -21.23
C LEU A 573 -31.61 31.52 -21.32
N GLU A 574 -32.31 31.15 -20.26
CA GLU A 574 -33.76 31.20 -20.19
C GLU A 574 -34.28 32.65 -20.27
N ALA A 575 -33.63 33.57 -19.53
CA ALA A 575 -33.94 35.01 -19.64
C ALA A 575 -33.70 35.57 -21.05
N LYS A 576 -32.61 35.13 -21.73
CA LYS A 576 -32.35 35.54 -23.12
C LYS A 576 -33.40 35.02 -24.08
N GLN A 577 -33.87 33.79 -23.90
CA GLN A 577 -34.94 33.20 -24.71
C GLN A 577 -36.25 33.99 -24.56
N ILE A 578 -36.65 34.27 -23.32
CA ILE A 578 -37.83 35.07 -23.02
C ILE A 578 -37.77 36.46 -23.67
N LEU A 579 -36.61 37.11 -23.66
CA LEU A 579 -36.41 38.42 -24.30
C LEU A 579 -36.46 38.35 -25.84
N LEU A 580 -35.97 37.25 -26.42
CA LEU A 580 -36.08 37.03 -27.88
C LEU A 580 -37.51 36.78 -28.30
N ASP A 581 -38.26 35.94 -27.56
CA ASP A 581 -39.66 35.65 -27.82
C ASP A 581 -40.54 36.92 -27.67
N ALA A 582 -40.23 37.75 -26.64
CA ALA A 582 -40.90 39.05 -26.46
C ALA A 582 -40.60 40.03 -27.59
N LYS A 583 -39.34 40.04 -28.10
CA LYS A 583 -38.96 40.87 -29.24
C LYS A 583 -39.67 40.43 -30.53
N GLU A 584 -39.68 39.13 -30.85
CA GLU A 584 -40.36 38.59 -32.01
C GLU A 584 -41.87 38.91 -31.95
N THR A 585 -42.48 38.79 -30.77
CA THR A 585 -43.89 39.14 -30.54
C THR A 585 -44.14 40.64 -30.77
N ALA A 586 -43.22 41.50 -30.26
CA ALA A 586 -43.32 42.95 -30.47
C ALA A 586 -43.15 43.33 -31.96
N ASP A 587 -42.17 42.72 -32.64
CA ASP A 587 -41.93 42.96 -34.07
C ASP A 587 -43.10 42.50 -34.95
N SER A 588 -43.75 41.37 -34.62
CA SER A 588 -44.97 40.92 -35.31
C SER A 588 -46.15 41.89 -35.13
N ILE A 589 -46.36 42.38 -33.90
CA ILE A 589 -47.35 43.34 -33.56
C ILE A 589 -47.14 44.71 -34.27
N ILE A 590 -45.90 45.17 -34.31
CA ILE A 590 -45.52 46.40 -35.05
C ILE A 590 -45.80 46.23 -36.54
N LYS A 591 -45.52 45.05 -37.09
CA LYS A 591 -45.83 44.73 -38.50
C LYS A 591 -47.35 44.74 -38.79
N ASP A 592 -48.15 44.18 -37.88
CA ASP A 592 -49.54 44.13 -37.96
C ASP A 592 -50.23 45.54 -37.80
N ILE A 593 -49.70 46.38 -36.91
CA ILE A 593 -50.11 47.78 -36.74
C ILE A 593 -49.74 48.59 -37.99
N ASN A 594 -48.56 48.41 -38.59
CA ASN A 594 -48.16 49.13 -39.80
C ASN A 594 -48.96 48.72 -41.06
N SER A 595 -49.53 47.51 -41.04
CA SER A 595 -50.41 47.02 -42.14
C SER A 595 -51.87 47.37 -41.99
N SER A 596 -52.35 47.82 -40.83
CA SER A 596 -53.73 48.14 -40.52
C SER A 596 -54.06 49.63 -40.72
N LYS A 597 -55.01 49.97 -41.66
CA LYS A 597 -55.51 51.32 -41.95
C LYS A 597 -56.61 51.81 -41.00
N SER A 598 -56.82 51.16 -39.85
CA SER A 598 -57.96 51.51 -38.94
C SER A 598 -57.57 51.55 -37.50
N ALA A 599 -57.84 52.68 -36.81
CA ALA A 599 -57.59 52.89 -35.37
C ALA A 599 -58.30 51.87 -34.43
N SER A 600 -59.37 51.28 -34.89
CA SER A 600 -60.15 50.25 -34.16
C SER A 600 -59.40 48.92 -34.02
N GLN A 601 -58.60 48.52 -35.00
CA GLN A 601 -57.82 47.30 -34.99
C GLN A 601 -56.51 47.44 -34.11
N ALA A 602 -55.91 48.62 -34.09
CA ALA A 602 -54.80 48.93 -33.22
C ALA A 602 -55.12 48.84 -31.70
N ASN A 603 -56.39 49.27 -31.35
CA ASN A 603 -56.89 49.15 -29.97
C ASN A 603 -57.18 47.70 -29.57
N LYS A 604 -57.64 46.84 -30.47
CA LYS A 604 -57.81 45.40 -30.21
C LYS A 604 -56.50 44.70 -29.93
N LEU A 605 -55.49 44.93 -30.76
CA LEU A 605 -54.16 44.38 -30.60
C LEU A 605 -53.49 44.84 -29.30
N ARG A 606 -53.68 46.10 -28.90
CA ARG A 606 -53.19 46.61 -27.60
C ARG A 606 -53.91 45.95 -26.42
N ASN A 607 -55.14 45.62 -26.50
CA ASN A 607 -55.90 44.91 -25.46
C ASN A 607 -55.46 43.43 -25.38
N GLU A 608 -55.23 42.75 -26.48
CA GLU A 608 -54.64 41.37 -26.52
C GLU A 608 -53.23 41.31 -25.94
N LEU A 609 -52.40 42.34 -26.17
CA LEU A 609 -51.08 42.45 -25.56
C LEU A 609 -51.17 42.60 -24.02
N ASN A 610 -52.10 43.46 -23.56
CA ASN A 610 -52.35 43.66 -22.14
C ASN A 610 -52.92 42.39 -21.47
N GLU A 611 -53.72 41.60 -22.14
CA GLU A 611 -54.19 40.29 -21.66
C GLU A 611 -53.07 39.25 -21.59
N LYS A 612 -52.21 39.18 -22.61
CA LYS A 612 -50.99 38.26 -22.55
C LYS A 612 -50.05 38.67 -21.45
N ILE A 613 -49.79 39.95 -21.21
CA ILE A 613 -48.94 40.44 -20.11
C ILE A 613 -49.60 40.16 -18.74
N SER A 614 -50.96 40.29 -18.64
CA SER A 614 -51.62 39.99 -17.37
C SER A 614 -51.78 38.51 -17.05
N ASN A 615 -51.72 37.65 -18.07
CA ASN A 615 -51.74 36.18 -17.88
C ASN A 615 -50.37 35.58 -17.55
N THR A 616 -49.29 36.35 -17.65
CA THR A 616 -47.96 35.95 -17.15
C THR A 616 -47.87 36.32 -15.67
N LYS A 617 -48.66 35.64 -14.83
CA LYS A 617 -48.50 35.71 -13.37
C LYS A 617 -47.24 34.98 -12.97
N ILE A 618 -46.22 35.75 -12.60
CA ILE A 618 -45.14 35.25 -11.76
C ILE A 618 -45.74 35.05 -10.38
N ASP A 619 -45.92 33.81 -9.95
CA ASP A 619 -46.25 33.49 -8.55
C ASP A 619 -45.18 34.09 -7.67
N LYS A 620 -45.51 35.25 -7.08
CA LYS A 620 -44.67 35.78 -5.96
C LYS A 620 -44.87 34.81 -4.80
N LYS A 621 -43.96 33.91 -4.61
CA LYS A 621 -43.80 33.27 -3.30
C LYS A 621 -43.65 34.36 -2.28
N GLU A 622 -44.64 34.48 -1.38
CA GLU A 622 -44.52 35.32 -0.19
C GLU A 622 -43.25 34.88 0.58
N ILE A 623 -42.30 35.78 0.68
CA ILE A 623 -41.03 35.52 1.42
C ILE A 623 -41.43 35.71 2.88
N GLU A 624 -41.59 34.60 3.61
CA GLU A 624 -41.74 34.61 5.06
C GLU A 624 -40.48 35.19 5.70
N VAL A 625 -40.61 36.33 6.32
CA VAL A 625 -39.54 37.00 7.05
C VAL A 625 -39.44 36.34 8.43
N LYS A 626 -38.39 35.57 8.67
CA LYS A 626 -38.22 34.78 9.90
C LYS A 626 -37.99 35.61 11.19
N HIS A 627 -37.54 36.86 11.10
CA HIS A 627 -37.31 37.76 12.24
C HIS A 627 -37.57 39.21 11.81
N PRO A 628 -38.82 39.72 11.84
CA PRO A 628 -39.15 41.13 11.52
C PRO A 628 -38.64 42.06 12.62
N ILE A 629 -38.03 43.20 12.23
CA ILE A 629 -37.60 44.26 13.16
C ILE A 629 -38.80 44.98 13.73
N GLN A 630 -38.81 45.22 15.05
CA GLN A 630 -39.83 46.04 15.72
C GLN A 630 -39.70 47.51 15.26
N LYS A 631 -40.85 48.20 15.00
CA LYS A 631 -40.88 49.56 14.46
C LYS A 631 -40.07 50.56 15.25
N ASP A 632 -40.03 50.41 16.57
CA ASP A 632 -39.34 51.31 17.48
C ASP A 632 -37.77 51.24 17.44
N LEU A 633 -37.26 50.18 16.83
CA LEU A 633 -35.83 49.96 16.70
C LEU A 633 -35.23 50.50 15.40
N ILE A 634 -36.06 50.89 14.44
CA ILE A 634 -35.62 51.36 13.12
C ILE A 634 -35.20 52.84 13.21
N LYS A 635 -33.92 53.12 13.29
CA LYS A 635 -33.30 54.45 13.31
C LYS A 635 -32.31 54.59 12.15
N PRO A 636 -32.07 55.84 11.67
CA PRO A 636 -31.00 56.08 10.70
C PRO A 636 -29.65 55.57 11.22
N GLY A 637 -28.93 54.83 10.39
CA GLY A 637 -27.65 54.19 10.74
C GLY A 637 -27.75 52.73 11.12
N LEU A 638 -28.98 52.13 11.22
CA LEU A 638 -29.14 50.72 11.53
C LEU A 638 -28.81 49.86 10.32
N ASN A 639 -27.95 48.81 10.52
CA ASN A 639 -27.67 47.82 9.52
C ASN A 639 -28.81 46.79 9.48
N VAL A 640 -29.39 46.59 8.32
CA VAL A 640 -30.54 45.71 8.09
C VAL A 640 -30.29 44.82 6.90
N TYR A 641 -30.87 43.63 6.92
CA TYR A 641 -30.94 42.77 5.76
C TYR A 641 -32.28 42.96 5.03
N VAL A 642 -32.19 43.28 3.75
CA VAL A 642 -33.38 43.58 2.92
C VAL A 642 -33.78 42.37 2.12
N THR A 643 -34.83 41.67 2.55
CA THR A 643 -35.23 40.36 2.00
C THR A 643 -35.65 40.42 0.54
N ASN A 644 -36.30 41.51 0.06
CA ASN A 644 -36.68 41.68 -1.34
C ASN A 644 -35.51 41.79 -2.31
N TYR A 645 -34.36 42.26 -1.83
CA TYR A 645 -33.16 42.49 -2.64
C TYR A 645 -32.04 41.53 -2.29
N ASN A 646 -32.30 40.62 -1.32
CA ASN A 646 -31.35 39.64 -0.86
C ASN A 646 -29.96 40.25 -0.55
N SER A 647 -29.97 41.44 0.09
CA SER A 647 -28.77 42.25 0.27
C SER A 647 -28.78 43.02 1.58
N ASP A 648 -27.59 43.29 2.11
CA ASP A 648 -27.39 44.12 3.28
C ASP A 648 -27.60 45.60 2.92
N GLY A 649 -28.19 46.36 3.83
CA GLY A 649 -28.41 47.78 3.66
C GLY A 649 -28.33 48.57 4.98
N ILE A 650 -28.16 49.86 4.86
CA ILE A 650 -28.12 50.81 6.01
C ILE A 650 -29.32 51.68 5.93
N VAL A 651 -30.10 51.77 7.01
CA VAL A 651 -31.25 52.68 7.11
C VAL A 651 -30.77 54.14 7.09
N MET A 652 -31.31 54.97 6.19
CA MET A 652 -30.90 56.35 5.98
C MET A 652 -31.91 57.39 6.47
N SER A 653 -33.17 56.99 6.69
CA SER A 653 -34.24 57.89 7.12
C SER A 653 -35.14 57.29 8.20
N ASN A 654 -35.87 58.12 8.94
CA ASN A 654 -36.93 57.67 9.83
C ASN A 654 -38.12 57.10 9.00
N ILE A 655 -38.99 56.32 9.65
CA ILE A 655 -40.14 55.68 9.06
C ILE A 655 -41.11 56.75 8.50
N SER A 656 -41.49 56.62 7.24
CA SER A 656 -42.50 57.45 6.58
C SER A 656 -43.92 57.05 7.02
N LYS A 657 -44.91 57.96 6.83
CA LYS A 657 -46.33 57.70 7.13
C LYS A 657 -46.90 56.46 6.40
N ASP A 658 -46.24 56.01 5.35
CA ASP A 658 -46.66 54.89 4.52
C ASP A 658 -45.90 53.57 4.88
N ASP A 659 -45.37 53.44 6.10
CA ASP A 659 -44.58 52.29 6.60
C ASP A 659 -43.34 51.95 5.73
N LYS A 660 -42.71 52.93 5.07
CA LYS A 660 -41.51 52.76 4.23
C LYS A 660 -40.31 53.52 4.81
N VAL A 661 -39.14 52.97 4.61
CA VAL A 661 -37.87 53.51 5.05
C VAL A 661 -36.89 53.58 3.88
N GLN A 662 -36.08 54.63 3.83
CA GLN A 662 -35.02 54.70 2.83
C GLN A 662 -33.80 53.93 3.32
N VAL A 663 -33.43 52.90 2.53
CA VAL A 663 -32.29 52.05 2.84
C VAL A 663 -31.24 52.19 1.73
N GLN A 664 -30.00 52.35 2.11
CA GLN A 664 -28.86 52.36 1.19
C GLN A 664 -28.36 50.93 1.04
N ILE A 665 -28.39 50.38 -0.16
CA ILE A 665 -27.87 49.08 -0.55
C ILE A 665 -26.73 49.32 -1.56
N GLY A 666 -25.48 49.12 -1.13
CA GLY A 666 -24.30 49.49 -1.94
C GLY A 666 -24.32 51.01 -2.31
N ALA A 667 -24.33 51.33 -3.62
CA ALA A 667 -24.36 52.71 -4.12
C ALA A 667 -25.76 53.27 -4.30
N MET A 668 -26.83 52.47 -4.15
CA MET A 668 -28.23 52.88 -4.43
C MET A 668 -29.03 53.15 -3.15
N LYS A 669 -29.86 54.19 -3.19
CA LYS A 669 -30.82 54.53 -2.11
C LYS A 669 -32.20 54.14 -2.56
N LEU A 670 -32.83 53.19 -1.88
CA LEU A 670 -34.13 52.63 -2.22
C LEU A 670 -35.12 52.84 -1.09
N LYS A 671 -36.41 53.11 -1.43
CA LYS A 671 -37.48 53.09 -0.44
C LYS A 671 -38.01 51.67 -0.30
N VAL A 672 -37.86 51.10 0.89
CA VAL A 672 -38.20 49.71 1.23
C VAL A 672 -39.29 49.68 2.28
N ASP A 673 -40.28 48.84 2.14
CA ASP A 673 -41.32 48.62 3.13
C ASP A 673 -40.75 47.88 4.35
N ILE A 674 -41.12 48.27 5.54
CA ILE A 674 -40.58 47.76 6.82
C ILE A 674 -40.76 46.23 6.91
N LYS A 675 -41.79 45.65 6.35
CA LYS A 675 -42.05 44.19 6.36
C LYS A 675 -40.96 43.37 5.69
N TYR A 676 -40.09 43.95 4.88
CA TYR A 676 -38.98 43.28 4.21
C TYR A 676 -37.62 43.53 4.88
N LEU A 677 -37.59 44.12 6.05
CA LEU A 677 -36.38 44.37 6.83
C LEU A 677 -36.24 43.31 7.92
N GLN A 678 -35.06 42.71 7.98
CA GLN A 678 -34.64 41.82 9.07
C GLN A 678 -33.50 42.42 9.85
N GLU A 679 -33.45 42.11 11.14
CA GLU A 679 -32.31 42.46 11.97
C GLU A 679 -31.07 41.62 11.57
N LYS A 680 -29.95 42.29 11.31
CA LYS A 680 -28.72 41.63 11.04
C LYS A 680 -28.08 41.12 12.34
N ILE A 681 -28.27 39.85 12.68
CA ILE A 681 -27.50 39.18 13.73
C ILE A 681 -26.07 39.15 13.25
N SER A 682 -25.19 39.97 13.84
CA SER A 682 -23.78 40.08 13.48
C SER A 682 -23.05 38.79 13.80
N SER A 683 -22.89 37.92 12.83
CA SER A 683 -21.83 36.93 12.86
C SER A 683 -20.53 37.60 12.48
N SER A 684 -19.67 37.82 13.45
CA SER A 684 -18.35 38.42 13.27
C SER A 684 -17.51 37.52 12.36
N LYS A 685 -17.33 37.89 11.10
CA LYS A 685 -16.25 37.39 10.27
C LYS A 685 -15.03 38.27 10.47
N ASN A 686 -14.02 37.71 11.17
CA ASN A 686 -12.70 38.29 11.22
C ASN A 686 -12.09 38.37 9.82
N THR A 687 -11.90 39.56 9.31
CA THR A 687 -10.94 39.87 8.26
C THR A 687 -9.70 40.46 8.91
N ASN A 688 -8.59 39.70 8.83
CA ASN A 688 -7.27 40.20 9.27
C ASN A 688 -6.80 41.33 8.36
N ASN A 689 -6.61 42.50 8.93
CA ASN A 689 -5.68 43.52 8.43
C ASN A 689 -4.58 43.74 9.47
N TYR A 690 -3.36 43.43 9.05
CA TYR A 690 -2.15 43.73 9.84
C TYR A 690 -1.92 45.24 9.98
N SER A 691 -1.78 45.72 11.20
CA SER A 691 -0.94 46.86 11.51
C SER A 691 -0.37 46.72 12.91
N TYR A 692 0.95 46.83 13.00
CA TYR A 692 1.76 46.81 14.20
C TYR A 692 1.48 48.03 15.08
N THR A 693 1.19 47.83 16.36
CA THR A 693 1.78 48.58 17.47
C THR A 693 1.41 47.93 18.81
N GLY A 694 2.39 47.61 19.54
CA GLY A 694 2.78 47.60 20.93
C GLY A 694 1.82 47.20 22.06
N ARG A 695 2.25 46.16 22.77
CA ARG A 695 2.17 45.88 24.22
C ARG A 695 0.84 45.59 24.90
N ASN A 696 0.83 44.37 25.45
CA ASN A 696 0.08 43.89 26.60
C ASN A 696 -1.43 43.68 26.43
N ASN A 697 -1.80 42.42 26.15
CA ASN A 697 -2.66 41.66 27.07
C ASN A 697 -2.68 40.18 26.69
N LEU A 698 -2.37 39.35 27.69
CA LEU A 698 -2.37 37.89 27.63
C LEU A 698 -3.80 37.33 27.64
N LYS A 699 -4.01 36.29 26.85
CA LYS A 699 -5.04 35.24 26.97
C LYS A 699 -6.50 35.66 26.74
N SER A 700 -6.94 35.58 25.47
CA SER A 700 -8.26 35.05 25.17
C SER A 700 -8.11 33.62 24.65
N GLN A 701 -8.00 32.64 25.55
CA GLN A 701 -8.29 31.27 25.26
C GLN A 701 -9.79 31.19 24.95
N SER A 702 -10.16 30.45 23.86
CA SER A 702 -11.54 30.10 23.57
C SER A 702 -12.07 29.18 24.68
N VAL A 703 -12.85 29.75 25.61
CA VAL A 703 -13.44 29.00 26.72
C VAL A 703 -14.56 28.12 26.13
N SER A 704 -14.52 26.81 26.40
CA SER A 704 -15.58 25.89 25.98
C SER A 704 -16.90 26.19 26.69
N PRO A 705 -18.07 26.17 26.02
CA PRO A 705 -19.36 26.35 26.65
C PRO A 705 -19.80 25.21 27.60
N GLU A 706 -18.99 24.18 27.70
CA GLU A 706 -19.25 22.99 28.51
C GLU A 706 -18.00 22.53 29.25
N ILE A 707 -18.16 22.13 30.52
CA ILE A 707 -17.15 21.44 31.30
C ILE A 707 -17.65 20.05 31.71
N ASN A 708 -16.79 19.02 31.54
CA ASN A 708 -17.09 17.65 31.90
C ASN A 708 -16.37 17.26 33.19
N LEU A 709 -17.14 16.82 34.19
CA LEU A 709 -16.67 16.44 35.54
C LEU A 709 -16.94 14.97 35.86
N LEU A 710 -17.22 14.15 34.86
CA LEU A 710 -17.50 12.72 35.06
C LEU A 710 -16.29 12.01 35.68
N GLY A 711 -16.56 11.24 36.74
CA GLY A 711 -15.52 10.44 37.41
C GLY A 711 -14.72 11.20 38.49
N LEU A 712 -14.97 12.49 38.70
CA LEU A 712 -14.31 13.28 39.76
C LEU A 712 -15.07 13.19 41.08
N THR A 713 -14.34 13.41 42.17
CA THR A 713 -14.93 13.60 43.49
C THR A 713 -15.39 15.06 43.64
N VAL A 714 -16.22 15.38 44.67
CA VAL A 714 -16.72 16.73 44.93
C VAL A 714 -15.58 17.70 45.21
N ASP A 715 -14.56 17.25 45.95
CA ASP A 715 -13.42 18.10 46.36
C ASP A 715 -12.49 18.44 45.15
N GLU A 716 -12.42 17.56 44.16
CA GLU A 716 -11.69 17.77 42.90
C GLU A 716 -12.48 18.66 41.93
N ALA A 717 -13.80 18.46 41.86
CA ALA A 717 -14.66 19.16 40.91
C ALA A 717 -14.91 20.63 41.26
N VAL A 718 -15.06 20.97 42.54
CA VAL A 718 -15.36 22.37 42.98
C VAL A 718 -14.29 23.39 42.54
N PRO A 719 -12.96 23.15 42.70
CA PRO A 719 -11.94 24.06 42.22
C PRO A 719 -11.93 24.22 40.68
N LEU A 720 -12.23 23.14 39.94
CA LEU A 720 -12.30 23.17 38.48
C LEU A 720 -13.50 24.01 38.01
N VAL A 721 -14.67 23.85 38.66
CA VAL A 721 -15.87 24.62 38.38
C VAL A 721 -15.64 26.10 38.72
N ASP A 722 -14.96 26.39 39.81
CA ASP A 722 -14.65 27.78 40.20
C ASP A 722 -13.82 28.50 39.13
N LYS A 723 -12.73 27.88 38.71
CA LYS A 723 -11.87 28.38 37.63
C LYS A 723 -12.62 28.50 36.31
N TYR A 724 -13.42 27.52 35.98
CA TYR A 724 -14.19 27.52 34.74
C TYR A 724 -15.23 28.65 34.69
N LEU A 725 -15.94 28.91 35.78
CA LEU A 725 -16.91 30.00 35.88
C LEU A 725 -16.24 31.37 35.84
N ASP A 726 -15.03 31.52 36.42
CA ASP A 726 -14.24 32.73 36.29
C ASP A 726 -13.79 32.97 34.84
N ASP A 727 -13.27 31.95 34.18
CA ASP A 727 -12.88 32.01 32.75
C ASP A 727 -14.09 32.33 31.85
N CYS A 728 -15.28 31.71 32.10
CA CYS A 728 -16.51 31.99 31.37
C CYS A 728 -17.03 33.40 31.62
N PHE A 729 -16.94 33.91 32.85
CA PHE A 729 -17.31 35.26 33.18
C PHE A 729 -16.44 36.30 32.49
N MET A 730 -15.11 36.08 32.46
CA MET A 730 -14.14 36.92 31.74
C MET A 730 -14.35 36.88 30.23
N ALA A 731 -14.73 35.72 29.68
CA ALA A 731 -15.04 35.52 28.27
C ALA A 731 -16.46 35.98 27.86
N LYS A 732 -17.26 36.48 28.82
CA LYS A 732 -18.69 36.86 28.65
C LYS A 732 -19.55 35.73 28.02
N LEU A 733 -19.27 34.50 28.45
CA LEU A 733 -19.97 33.30 27.95
C LEU A 733 -21.05 32.86 28.95
N SER A 734 -22.31 32.96 28.59
CA SER A 734 -23.48 32.52 29.37
C SER A 734 -24.67 32.21 28.42
N PRO A 735 -25.47 31.17 28.65
CA PRO A 735 -25.34 30.14 29.69
C PRO A 735 -24.26 29.10 29.40
N VAL A 736 -23.74 28.42 30.44
CA VAL A 736 -22.72 27.38 30.36
C VAL A 736 -23.23 26.07 30.95
N ARG A 737 -22.64 24.94 30.50
CA ARG A 737 -23.07 23.58 30.87
C ARG A 737 -22.02 22.91 31.76
N ILE A 738 -22.47 22.31 32.84
CA ILE A 738 -21.64 21.52 33.77
C ILE A 738 -22.15 20.07 33.72
N VAL A 739 -21.37 19.15 33.17
CA VAL A 739 -21.71 17.73 33.04
C VAL A 739 -21.11 16.98 34.24
N HIS A 740 -21.97 16.45 35.14
CA HIS A 740 -21.57 15.72 36.33
C HIS A 740 -22.10 14.27 36.41
N GLY A 741 -22.89 13.87 35.41
CA GLY A 741 -23.46 12.53 35.32
C GLY A 741 -24.65 12.30 36.24
N LYS A 742 -25.36 11.19 36.00
CA LYS A 742 -26.55 10.79 36.81
C LYS A 742 -26.18 10.13 38.13
N GLY A 743 -25.14 9.34 38.23
CA GLY A 743 -24.57 8.61 39.36
C GLY A 743 -25.41 8.61 40.69
N THR A 744 -24.75 8.56 41.83
CA THR A 744 -25.39 8.65 43.16
C THR A 744 -25.93 10.05 43.50
N GLY A 745 -25.65 11.03 42.68
CA GLY A 745 -26.04 12.43 42.93
C GLY A 745 -25.12 13.19 43.88
N ALA A 746 -24.08 12.58 44.42
CA ALA A 746 -23.16 13.25 45.36
C ALA A 746 -22.46 14.45 44.70
N LEU A 747 -21.92 14.26 43.51
CA LEU A 747 -21.22 15.31 42.73
C LEU A 747 -22.18 16.44 42.34
N ARG A 748 -23.38 16.14 41.89
CA ARG A 748 -24.43 17.12 41.61
C ARG A 748 -24.74 17.98 42.81
N ASN A 749 -25.00 17.32 43.98
CA ASN A 749 -25.38 18.02 45.21
C ASN A 749 -24.22 18.92 45.69
N GLY A 750 -22.96 18.46 45.57
CA GLY A 750 -21.76 19.27 45.91
C GLY A 750 -21.64 20.49 45.03
N ILE A 751 -21.79 20.31 43.70
CA ILE A 751 -21.75 21.44 42.76
C ILE A 751 -22.91 22.41 42.98
N HIS A 752 -24.14 21.95 43.18
CA HIS A 752 -25.29 22.82 43.45
C HIS A 752 -25.11 23.60 44.75
N LYS A 753 -24.50 23.02 45.84
CA LYS A 753 -24.17 23.71 47.06
C LYS A 753 -23.14 24.81 46.80
N TYR A 754 -22.14 24.56 45.98
CA TYR A 754 -21.13 25.55 45.60
C TYR A 754 -21.73 26.67 44.74
N LEU A 755 -22.54 26.35 43.71
CA LEU A 755 -23.15 27.37 42.82
C LEU A 755 -24.03 28.37 43.57
N LYS A 756 -24.70 27.97 44.68
CA LYS A 756 -25.49 28.89 45.53
C LYS A 756 -24.64 30.00 46.20
N THR A 757 -23.37 29.74 46.39
CA THR A 757 -22.45 30.70 47.10
C THR A 757 -21.53 31.45 46.15
N ASN A 758 -21.49 31.04 44.89
CA ASN A 758 -20.59 31.66 43.90
C ASN A 758 -21.10 33.04 43.42
N LYS A 759 -20.24 34.04 43.43
CA LYS A 759 -20.55 35.45 43.13
C LYS A 759 -20.91 35.72 41.66
N TYR A 760 -20.45 34.89 40.75
CA TYR A 760 -20.65 35.07 39.32
C TYR A 760 -21.95 34.45 38.79
N VAL A 761 -22.58 33.57 39.57
CA VAL A 761 -23.79 32.82 39.16
C VAL A 761 -25.03 33.67 39.43
N ASP A 762 -25.87 33.83 38.41
CA ASP A 762 -27.19 34.44 38.51
C ASP A 762 -28.25 33.39 38.85
N SER A 763 -28.31 32.35 38.04
CA SER A 763 -29.23 31.24 38.27
C SER A 763 -28.64 29.91 37.72
N TYR A 764 -29.16 28.80 38.20
CA TYR A 764 -28.83 27.47 37.66
C TYR A 764 -30.06 26.59 37.69
N ARG A 765 -30.11 25.66 36.69
CA ARG A 765 -31.19 24.67 36.56
C ARG A 765 -30.64 23.32 36.08
N MET A 766 -31.41 22.29 36.29
CA MET A 766 -31.12 20.99 35.66
C MET A 766 -31.34 21.08 34.14
N GLY A 767 -30.61 20.27 33.38
CA GLY A 767 -30.86 20.11 31.94
C GLY A 767 -32.24 19.53 31.66
N THR A 768 -32.85 19.98 30.56
CA THR A 768 -34.11 19.43 30.04
C THR A 768 -33.87 18.30 29.06
N PHE A 769 -34.94 17.69 28.52
CA PHE A 769 -34.82 16.66 27.49
C PHE A 769 -34.03 17.17 26.30
N GLY A 770 -32.95 16.46 25.90
CA GLY A 770 -31.96 16.88 24.89
C GLY A 770 -30.77 17.68 25.40
N GLU A 771 -30.77 18.19 26.66
CA GLU A 771 -29.63 18.89 27.28
C GLU A 771 -28.82 18.01 28.24
N GLY A 772 -29.14 16.72 28.39
CA GLY A 772 -28.49 15.77 29.29
C GLY A 772 -29.22 15.51 30.60
N GLU A 773 -30.44 16.06 30.75
CA GLU A 773 -31.38 15.81 31.89
C GLU A 773 -30.75 15.94 33.28
N MET A 774 -30.94 14.89 34.14
CA MET A 774 -30.41 14.87 35.52
C MET A 774 -28.87 14.76 35.62
N GLY A 775 -28.16 14.57 34.49
CA GLY A 775 -26.70 14.50 34.44
C GLY A 775 -25.98 15.81 34.17
N VAL A 776 -26.74 16.89 33.91
CA VAL A 776 -26.19 18.20 33.50
C VAL A 776 -26.85 19.33 34.31
N THR A 777 -26.05 20.31 34.69
CA THR A 777 -26.53 21.59 35.27
C THR A 777 -26.22 22.71 34.29
N ILE A 778 -27.22 23.51 33.95
CA ILE A 778 -27.09 24.71 33.14
C ILE A 778 -26.97 25.91 34.09
N VAL A 779 -25.92 26.69 33.92
CA VAL A 779 -25.60 27.84 34.79
C VAL A 779 -25.66 29.13 33.97
N THR A 780 -26.42 30.10 34.44
CA THR A 780 -26.47 31.45 33.88
C THR A 780 -25.61 32.40 34.74
N LEU A 781 -24.72 33.12 34.10
CA LEU A 781 -23.80 34.05 34.81
C LEU A 781 -24.31 35.48 34.77
N LYS A 782 -23.94 36.28 35.81
CA LYS A 782 -24.26 37.71 35.96
C LYS A 782 -23.45 38.57 34.97
N ILE A 783 -23.61 38.35 33.68
CA ILE A 783 -22.91 39.13 32.66
C ILE A 783 -23.78 40.36 32.34
N LYS A 784 -23.27 41.59 32.67
CA LYS A 784 -23.89 42.86 32.30
C LYS A 784 -23.53 43.26 30.86
#